data_d9cf46657d4f5bc36e7aa801d258617a
#
_entry.id   d9cf46657d4f5bc36e7aa801d258617a
#
_cell.length_a   1.000
_cell.length_b   1.000
_cell.length_c   1.000
_cell.angle_alpha   90.00
_cell.angle_beta   90.00
_cell.angle_gamma   90.00
#
_symmetry.space_group_name_H-M   'P 1'
#
loop_
_entity.id
_entity.type
_entity.pdbx_description
1 polymer ?
#
loop_
_entity_poly.entity_id
_entity_poly.type
_entity_poly.pdbx_seq_one_letter_code
_entity_poly.pdbx_strand_id
1 'polypeptide(L)'
;MPIFSPDRHACAPSYVKLTKQPITGGAYRPLANDEDSNACALSALSGHHGSKLYTQKSAIHAISDNASIFIPKVDAPHLPKTTDDKSIDEAINEAANDSTHSVPPSTEIQLTQTDKHPLVQAVKVCKQTAHTTAKALSATGHAVAKAVNATGHAIRTAVTAVKTAWHTFVNFKAVQLIIKFFKKVYALWKKRMKFSYAFYTIVFFLLTSAEVIFLQWGMYSEPEYEKGTEIDETTKVLQSVGGQVTRFVSQMWLEQKNVYLVSFMGLALIYLALILVTNRFWIATLVFGVALTAFGVANSIKVQLRNEPIIPADLTFVSGGDTGSIMSFVPKSSQAFVNGAINFVIWFAIIAFALFVLDGRRRFIHCSWRHPIANAKNIIGNIFRVLAAVLSVVLLSAYAMGLGTPGSNVYKWAKDNGYEPQLWNAIGDAQANNPATTFLSLSKVKAMDKPDNYSQKTMQSLAKKYAQEAQAINHTRSGELTDNTVIMILSETFSDPTRVPGVSFSLDPIPNIRNIKNTTTSGLMLSPGYGGGTANIEYQALTGLNLANFNDSLIVPYQQLVPNQNDPYSFNQIWMKKYGKNASTAVHPFQQSMYLRNINYRKFGFSYLYTLDSKIPLKHTGCIDRSPYVSDSEAYQSILDLLDRQQDSKSSQFLQLVTMQNHMPYGDYYDNNEFSDANISEDLSDGERWNINTYTKGINWTDQETADFLNQLDQMDKPITVIFYGDHLPGIYDTADMNKNNKTVLHETDYFIWSNSASSSHGTKVNPTTTAYTSSNYFMPLAAEHMNAKVSPYLAMLTELQQEVPAMSRVIGTNGGIGQGKATYLDHDGNDIKVTALSAKAKELLKDYKLVQYDQTVGKNYLKDLDFTQVP
;
A
#
# COMPACT_ATOMS: atom_id res chain seq x y z
N MET A 1 -11.77 0.97 24.92
CA MET A 1 -12.33 1.10 23.60
C MET A 1 -13.27 2.25 23.58
N PRO A 2 -13.18 3.20 22.71
CA PRO A 2 -14.33 4.02 22.42
C PRO A 2 -15.27 3.16 21.60
N ILE A 3 -16.43 2.84 22.14
CA ILE A 3 -17.57 2.33 21.41
C ILE A 3 -17.85 3.37 20.34
N PHE A 4 -17.72 2.98 19.09
CA PHE A 4 -18.10 3.79 17.96
C PHE A 4 -19.59 4.11 18.10
N SER A 5 -19.93 5.35 18.31
CA SER A 5 -21.29 5.80 18.10
C SER A 5 -21.62 5.63 16.63
N PRO A 6 -22.68 4.89 16.28
CA PRO A 6 -23.03 4.60 14.88
C PRO A 6 -23.11 5.84 14.00
N ASP A 7 -23.57 6.94 14.56
CA ASP A 7 -23.86 8.18 13.82
C ASP A 7 -22.66 8.94 13.26
N ARG A 8 -21.43 8.42 13.40
CA ARG A 8 -20.24 9.22 13.10
C ARG A 8 -19.28 8.64 12.09
N HIS A 9 -19.48 7.38 11.71
CA HIS A 9 -18.54 6.73 10.80
C HIS A 9 -18.94 6.80 9.35
N ALA A 10 -20.19 6.94 9.06
CA ALA A 10 -20.68 7.05 7.71
C ALA A 10 -20.50 8.43 7.07
N CYS A 11 -20.42 9.51 7.89
CA CYS A 11 -20.60 10.86 7.36
C CYS A 11 -19.45 11.84 7.58
N ALA A 12 -18.36 11.49 8.24
CA ALA A 12 -17.29 12.47 8.41
C ALA A 12 -15.90 11.83 8.49
N PRO A 13 -14.94 12.33 7.73
CA PRO A 13 -13.54 12.01 7.95
C PRO A 13 -12.99 12.64 9.25
N SER A 14 -13.77 13.40 9.99
CA SER A 14 -13.36 14.05 11.23
C SER A 14 -14.24 13.64 12.39
N TYR A 15 -13.68 12.89 13.30
CA TYR A 15 -14.33 12.49 14.54
C TYR A 15 -14.61 13.65 15.47
N VAL A 16 -15.87 14.01 15.65
CA VAL A 16 -16.33 14.84 16.76
C VAL A 16 -16.86 13.92 17.86
N LYS A 17 -16.08 13.66 18.90
CA LYS A 17 -16.62 13.16 20.17
C LYS A 17 -17.36 14.27 20.85
N LEU A 18 -18.70 14.25 20.79
CA LEU A 18 -19.48 15.06 21.71
C LEU A 18 -19.40 14.44 23.11
N THR A 19 -19.07 15.25 24.10
CA THR A 19 -19.12 14.92 25.50
C THR A 19 -20.51 14.39 25.87
N LYS A 20 -20.56 13.30 26.64
CA LYS A 20 -21.79 12.73 27.21
C LYS A 20 -22.56 13.81 27.99
N GLN A 21 -23.61 14.33 27.36
CA GLN A 21 -24.76 14.84 28.09
C GLN A 21 -25.99 14.08 27.59
N PRO A 22 -26.89 13.65 28.48
CA PRO A 22 -28.08 12.94 28.09
C PRO A 22 -29.01 13.90 27.35
N ILE A 23 -29.19 13.70 26.05
CA ILE A 23 -30.24 14.38 25.28
C ILE A 23 -31.49 13.52 25.38
N THR A 24 -32.42 13.99 26.20
CA THR A 24 -33.79 13.51 26.21
C THR A 24 -34.44 13.80 24.85
N GLY A 25 -34.97 12.76 24.24
CA GLY A 25 -35.99 12.68 23.22
C GLY A 25 -36.17 13.86 22.25
N GLY A 26 -35.55 13.81 21.12
CA GLY A 26 -35.86 14.63 19.97
C GLY A 26 -35.56 13.82 18.71
N ALA A 27 -36.62 13.38 18.02
CA ALA A 27 -36.50 12.63 16.79
C ALA A 27 -35.74 13.47 15.74
N TYR A 28 -34.59 12.99 15.32
CA TYR A 28 -33.91 13.50 14.14
C TYR A 28 -34.63 12.93 12.91
N ARG A 29 -35.34 13.78 12.19
CA ARG A 29 -35.83 13.46 10.85
C ARG A 29 -34.70 13.70 9.89
N PRO A 30 -34.21 12.71 9.13
CA PRO A 30 -33.44 12.96 7.93
C PRO A 30 -34.35 13.63 6.91
N LEU A 31 -33.91 14.73 6.32
CA LEU A 31 -34.57 15.29 5.13
C LEU A 31 -34.31 14.30 3.98
N ALA A 32 -35.31 13.52 3.68
CA ALA A 32 -35.37 12.75 2.44
C ALA A 32 -35.75 13.72 1.33
N ASN A 33 -34.85 13.95 0.39
CA ASN A 33 -35.23 14.42 -0.91
C ASN A 33 -35.51 13.20 -1.79
N ASP A 34 -36.78 12.99 -2.09
CA ASP A 34 -37.26 12.02 -3.06
C ASP A 34 -36.81 12.43 -4.47
N GLU A 35 -35.67 11.97 -4.92
CA GLU A 35 -35.37 11.93 -6.36
C GLU A 35 -33.96 11.45 -6.69
N ASP A 36 -33.40 10.39 -6.11
CA ASP A 36 -32.32 9.66 -6.76
C ASP A 36 -31.90 8.40 -5.99
N SER A 37 -32.59 7.31 -6.29
CA SER A 37 -32.22 5.97 -5.82
C SER A 37 -30.81 5.50 -6.28
N ASN A 38 -30.16 6.24 -7.17
CA ASN A 38 -28.86 5.89 -7.76
C ASN A 38 -27.64 6.49 -7.04
N ALA A 39 -27.81 7.19 -5.92
CA ALA A 39 -26.74 7.88 -5.21
C ALA A 39 -26.57 7.42 -3.76
N CYS A 40 -27.26 6.35 -3.35
CA CYS A 40 -27.39 6.01 -1.94
C CYS A 40 -26.03 5.66 -1.28
N ALA A 41 -25.17 4.89 -1.93
CA ALA A 41 -23.83 4.60 -1.38
C ALA A 41 -22.88 5.80 -1.43
N LEU A 42 -23.09 6.71 -2.39
CA LEU A 42 -22.32 7.94 -2.47
C LEU A 42 -22.70 8.94 -1.38
N SER A 43 -23.98 9.00 -0.98
CA SER A 43 -24.41 9.88 0.10
C SER A 43 -23.88 9.44 1.49
N ALA A 44 -23.74 8.17 1.71
CA ALA A 44 -23.16 7.63 2.95
C ALA A 44 -21.67 7.92 3.12
N LEU A 45 -20.95 8.11 1.99
CA LEU A 45 -19.51 8.32 1.97
C LEU A 45 -19.12 9.76 1.64
N SER A 46 -19.99 10.46 0.92
CA SER A 46 -19.71 11.78 0.38
C SER A 46 -20.08 12.90 1.32
N GLY A 47 -20.06 12.67 2.62
CA GLY A 47 -20.21 13.79 3.56
C GLY A 47 -19.43 15.04 3.17
N HIS A 48 -18.67 15.00 2.03
CA HIS A 48 -18.04 16.21 1.48
C HIS A 48 -17.52 16.12 0.03
N HIS A 49 -17.87 15.09 -0.77
CA HIS A 49 -17.39 15.06 -2.16
C HIS A 49 -18.43 14.62 -3.19
N GLY A 50 -19.69 14.76 -2.89
CA GLY A 50 -20.75 14.53 -3.84
C GLY A 50 -20.98 15.76 -4.72
N SER A 51 -20.83 15.60 -5.98
CA SER A 51 -21.28 16.48 -7.05
C SER A 51 -20.22 17.21 -7.86
N LYS A 52 -19.56 16.50 -8.73
CA LYS A 52 -19.07 17.04 -10.02
C LYS A 52 -18.93 15.96 -11.09
N LEU A 53 -19.73 14.91 -11.05
CA LEU A 53 -19.74 13.91 -12.13
C LEU A 53 -20.86 14.09 -13.17
N TYR A 54 -21.73 15.09 -13.02
CA TYR A 54 -22.90 15.21 -13.89
C TYR A 54 -22.95 16.41 -14.87
N THR A 55 -21.88 17.19 -15.01
CA THR A 55 -21.86 18.34 -15.94
C THR A 55 -20.96 18.20 -17.15
N GLN A 56 -20.43 17.01 -17.46
CA GLN A 56 -19.60 16.82 -18.66
C GLN A 56 -20.29 16.14 -19.85
N LYS A 57 -21.58 15.82 -19.80
CA LYS A 57 -22.28 15.26 -20.96
C LYS A 57 -22.86 16.28 -21.93
N SER A 58 -22.86 17.57 -21.59
CA SER A 58 -23.40 18.63 -22.48
C SER A 58 -22.36 19.42 -23.29
N ALA A 59 -21.06 19.13 -23.09
CA ALA A 59 -19.97 19.89 -23.75
C ALA A 59 -19.31 19.20 -24.94
N ILE A 60 -19.73 17.97 -25.29
CA ILE A 60 -19.08 17.21 -26.40
C ILE A 60 -19.81 17.37 -27.75
N HIS A 61 -20.93 18.05 -27.80
CA HIS A 61 -21.67 18.21 -29.07
C HIS A 61 -21.56 19.59 -29.75
N ALA A 62 -20.67 20.46 -29.32
CA ALA A 62 -20.53 21.83 -29.87
C ALA A 62 -19.15 22.16 -30.45
N ILE A 63 -18.25 21.19 -30.62
CA ILE A 63 -16.94 21.42 -31.26
C ILE A 63 -16.70 20.36 -32.33
N SER A 64 -17.45 20.42 -33.44
CA SER A 64 -17.13 19.66 -34.65
C SER A 64 -17.20 20.48 -35.91
N ASP A 65 -17.41 21.78 -35.83
CA ASP A 65 -17.34 22.62 -37.05
C ASP A 65 -16.44 23.83 -36.84
N ASN A 66 -15.47 23.92 -37.70
CA ASN A 66 -14.50 25.00 -37.93
C ASN A 66 -13.16 24.97 -37.16
N ALA A 67 -12.18 24.30 -37.77
CA ALA A 67 -10.83 24.85 -37.91
C ALA A 67 -10.01 24.04 -38.94
N SER A 68 -10.04 24.46 -40.19
CA SER A 68 -9.00 24.10 -41.18
C SER A 68 -7.71 24.83 -40.80
N ILE A 69 -6.67 24.12 -40.43
CA ILE A 69 -5.33 24.65 -40.34
C ILE A 69 -4.37 23.78 -41.15
N PHE A 70 -3.77 24.42 -42.14
CA PHE A 70 -2.74 23.97 -43.04
C PHE A 70 -1.58 23.28 -42.33
N ILE A 71 -1.23 22.08 -42.83
CA ILE A 71 0.08 21.47 -42.58
C ILE A 71 0.79 21.34 -43.95
N PRO A 72 1.97 21.89 -44.15
CA PRO A 72 2.73 21.67 -45.37
C PRO A 72 3.33 20.25 -45.36
N LYS A 73 3.09 19.53 -46.44
CA LYS A 73 3.79 18.26 -46.77
C LYS A 73 5.24 18.56 -47.07
N VAL A 74 6.12 17.80 -46.47
CA VAL A 74 7.53 17.65 -46.91
C VAL A 74 7.68 16.20 -47.35
N ASP A 75 8.00 16.04 -48.63
CA ASP A 75 8.22 14.75 -49.27
C ASP A 75 9.57 14.17 -48.84
N ALA A 76 9.56 12.89 -48.49
CA ALA A 76 10.75 12.09 -48.26
C ALA A 76 11.11 11.30 -49.51
N PRO A 77 12.39 11.23 -49.92
CA PRO A 77 12.79 10.50 -51.12
C PRO A 77 12.90 8.98 -50.86
N HIS A 78 12.50 8.25 -51.88
CA HIS A 78 12.60 6.78 -51.97
C HIS A 78 14.05 6.28 -51.93
N LEU A 79 14.30 5.21 -51.19
CA LEU A 79 15.46 4.32 -51.38
C LEU A 79 15.02 2.86 -51.51
N PRO A 80 15.67 2.08 -52.36
CA PRO A 80 15.20 0.78 -52.78
C PRO A 80 15.61 -0.35 -51.83
N LYS A 81 14.79 -1.40 -51.83
CA LYS A 81 15.03 -2.66 -51.17
C LYS A 81 16.16 -3.42 -51.85
N THR A 82 17.18 -3.90 -51.11
CA THR A 82 17.93 -5.07 -51.45
C THR A 82 18.25 -5.89 -50.21
N THR A 83 18.21 -7.17 -50.45
CA THR A 83 18.33 -8.35 -49.61
C THR A 83 19.72 -8.58 -48.99
N ASP A 84 19.72 -9.41 -47.94
CA ASP A 84 20.81 -10.18 -47.34
C ASP A 84 21.55 -9.60 -46.13
N ASP A 85 20.94 -9.96 -45.00
CA ASP A 85 21.51 -9.82 -43.66
C ASP A 85 22.06 -11.20 -43.23
N LYS A 86 23.32 -11.47 -43.48
CA LYS A 86 24.04 -12.60 -42.85
C LYS A 86 25.55 -12.47 -42.98
N SER A 87 26.17 -11.37 -42.56
CA SER A 87 27.63 -11.31 -42.51
C SER A 87 28.27 -10.31 -41.57
N ILE A 88 27.49 -9.77 -40.59
CA ILE A 88 28.05 -8.79 -39.64
C ILE A 88 28.34 -9.38 -38.27
N ASP A 89 27.67 -10.47 -37.90
CA ASP A 89 27.88 -11.13 -36.58
C ASP A 89 29.11 -12.07 -36.51
N GLU A 90 29.73 -12.44 -37.63
CA GLU A 90 30.96 -13.24 -37.60
C GLU A 90 32.26 -12.42 -37.56
N ALA A 91 32.22 -11.13 -37.87
CA ALA A 91 33.44 -10.29 -37.83
C ALA A 91 33.73 -9.64 -36.46
N ILE A 92 32.80 -9.77 -35.49
CA ILE A 92 32.98 -9.23 -34.15
C ILE A 92 33.54 -10.26 -33.15
N ASN A 93 33.47 -11.55 -33.47
CA ASN A 93 33.92 -12.62 -32.57
C ASN A 93 35.38 -13.10 -32.80
N GLU A 94 36.08 -12.63 -33.83
CA GLU A 94 37.48 -13.02 -34.09
C GLU A 94 38.54 -12.03 -33.58
N ALA A 95 38.12 -10.86 -33.02
CA ALA A 95 39.04 -9.86 -32.45
C ALA A 95 39.16 -9.87 -30.92
N ALA A 96 38.58 -10.84 -30.23
CA ALA A 96 38.51 -10.87 -28.76
C ALA A 96 39.37 -11.95 -28.08
N ASN A 97 40.27 -12.64 -28.83
CA ASN A 97 41.16 -13.63 -28.23
C ASN A 97 42.60 -13.36 -28.69
N ASP A 98 43.26 -12.40 -28.15
CA ASP A 98 44.69 -12.45 -27.76
C ASP A 98 45.11 -11.18 -27.02
N SER A 99 45.33 -11.28 -25.73
CA SER A 99 46.35 -10.64 -24.92
C SER A 99 45.89 -10.45 -23.45
N THR A 100 46.36 -11.36 -22.68
CA THR A 100 46.49 -11.22 -21.22
C THR A 100 47.50 -10.13 -20.91
N HIS A 101 47.10 -9.09 -20.18
CA HIS A 101 47.82 -8.49 -19.04
C HIS A 101 47.01 -7.36 -18.36
N SER A 102 46.95 -7.46 -17.09
CA SER A 102 46.26 -6.67 -16.09
C SER A 102 46.64 -5.19 -16.00
N VAL A 103 45.64 -4.26 -15.98
CA VAL A 103 45.71 -2.96 -15.29
C VAL A 103 44.29 -2.52 -14.93
N PRO A 104 44.03 -1.94 -13.73
CA PRO A 104 42.69 -1.70 -13.22
C PRO A 104 42.00 -0.46 -13.82
N PRO A 105 40.68 -0.42 -13.79
CA PRO A 105 39.91 0.59 -14.54
C PRO A 105 39.79 1.93 -13.82
N SER A 106 40.08 2.98 -14.54
CA SER A 106 39.74 4.36 -14.16
C SER A 106 38.33 4.71 -14.63
N THR A 107 37.53 5.23 -13.73
CA THR A 107 36.13 5.63 -13.84
C THR A 107 35.93 6.69 -14.91
N GLU A 108 35.16 6.40 -15.94
CA GLU A 108 34.66 7.35 -16.95
C GLU A 108 33.43 8.09 -16.41
N ILE A 109 33.57 9.42 -16.28
CA ILE A 109 32.43 10.31 -16.01
C ILE A 109 31.92 10.83 -17.35
N GLN A 110 30.73 10.43 -17.75
CA GLN A 110 30.02 11.03 -18.88
C GLN A 110 29.48 12.41 -18.47
N LEU A 111 29.98 13.46 -19.12
CA LEU A 111 29.46 14.81 -19.05
C LEU A 111 28.55 15.10 -20.24
N THR A 112 27.28 15.29 -19.92
CA THR A 112 26.28 15.79 -20.87
C THR A 112 26.43 17.30 -21.09
N GLN A 113 26.11 17.69 -22.32
CA GLN A 113 26.28 19.01 -22.88
C GLN A 113 25.56 20.14 -22.13
N THR A 114 26.30 21.11 -21.65
CA THR A 114 25.99 22.56 -21.74
C THR A 114 27.28 23.36 -21.58
N ASP A 115 27.96 23.55 -22.69
CA ASP A 115 29.24 24.28 -22.74
C ASP A 115 29.02 25.73 -23.13
N LYS A 116 29.02 26.62 -22.13
CA LYS A 116 29.39 28.03 -22.34
C LYS A 116 30.11 28.58 -21.10
N HIS A 117 31.30 28.09 -20.82
CA HIS A 117 32.18 28.74 -19.86
C HIS A 117 33.62 28.79 -20.43
N PRO A 118 34.29 29.93 -20.44
CA PRO A 118 35.64 30.11 -21.07
C PRO A 118 36.72 29.19 -20.46
N LEU A 119 36.58 28.75 -19.24
CA LEU A 119 37.50 27.83 -18.55
C LEU A 119 37.45 26.40 -19.10
N VAL A 120 36.30 25.96 -19.65
CA VAL A 120 36.14 24.62 -20.22
C VAL A 120 36.75 24.55 -21.61
N GLN A 121 36.71 25.62 -22.36
CA GLN A 121 37.39 25.68 -23.68
C GLN A 121 38.91 25.64 -23.56
N ALA A 122 39.51 26.28 -22.55
CA ALA A 122 40.95 26.23 -22.31
C ALA A 122 41.44 24.81 -21.96
N VAL A 123 40.65 24.04 -21.22
CA VAL A 123 40.99 22.65 -20.86
C VAL A 123 40.80 21.68 -22.04
N LYS A 124 39.83 21.92 -22.93
CA LYS A 124 39.63 21.11 -24.15
C LYS A 124 40.78 21.33 -25.15
N VAL A 125 41.24 22.56 -25.32
CA VAL A 125 42.37 22.86 -26.21
C VAL A 125 43.68 22.22 -25.72
N CYS A 126 43.92 22.23 -24.41
CA CYS A 126 45.09 21.52 -23.85
C CYS A 126 45.01 19.99 -23.98
N LYS A 127 43.84 19.37 -23.91
CA LYS A 127 43.67 17.93 -24.13
C LYS A 127 43.80 17.50 -25.60
N GLN A 128 43.31 18.31 -26.55
CA GLN A 128 43.44 18.01 -27.97
C GLN A 128 44.88 18.15 -28.46
N THR A 129 45.61 19.14 -27.96
CA THR A 129 47.03 19.30 -28.31
C THR A 129 47.90 18.17 -27.75
N ALA A 130 47.61 17.63 -26.57
CA ALA A 130 48.32 16.51 -26.00
C ALA A 130 48.03 15.18 -26.73
N HIS A 131 46.85 15.02 -27.31
CA HIS A 131 46.50 13.75 -28.01
C HIS A 131 47.04 13.72 -29.47
N THR A 132 47.21 14.87 -30.11
CA THR A 132 47.85 14.95 -31.45
C THR A 132 49.35 14.79 -31.39
N THR A 133 49.99 15.23 -30.29
CA THR A 133 51.44 15.07 -30.13
C THR A 133 51.84 13.63 -29.78
N ALA A 134 50.98 12.86 -29.11
CA ALA A 134 51.27 11.46 -28.78
C ALA A 134 51.19 10.50 -30.01
N LYS A 135 50.39 10.84 -31.03
CA LYS A 135 50.28 10.01 -32.24
C LYS A 135 51.41 10.24 -33.25
N ALA A 136 52.11 11.38 -33.14
CA ALA A 136 53.27 11.66 -34.04
C ALA A 136 54.60 11.06 -33.54
N LEU A 137 54.66 10.58 -32.29
CA LEU A 137 55.86 10.08 -31.65
C LEU A 137 56.14 8.58 -31.85
N SER A 138 55.20 7.85 -32.49
CA SER A 138 55.36 6.39 -32.72
C SER A 138 55.97 5.98 -34.11
N ALA A 139 56.24 6.93 -34.98
CA ALA A 139 56.61 6.60 -36.35
C ALA A 139 58.07 6.87 -36.76
N THR A 140 58.95 7.44 -35.93
CA THR A 140 60.34 7.63 -36.33
C THR A 140 61.33 7.63 -35.16
N GLY A 141 61.87 6.48 -34.86
CA GLY A 141 62.80 6.25 -33.70
C GLY A 141 64.23 6.78 -33.88
N HIS A 142 64.58 7.54 -34.90
CA HIS A 142 65.95 8.03 -35.07
C HIS A 142 66.09 9.57 -35.33
N ALA A 143 65.02 10.27 -35.52
CA ALA A 143 65.03 11.74 -35.64
C ALA A 143 64.79 12.44 -34.32
N VAL A 144 64.36 11.69 -33.32
CA VAL A 144 63.79 12.19 -32.05
C VAL A 144 64.85 12.73 -31.08
N ALA A 145 66.08 12.20 -31.11
CA ALA A 145 67.11 12.66 -30.16
C ALA A 145 67.59 14.08 -30.44
N LYS A 146 67.55 14.55 -31.68
CA LYS A 146 67.89 15.98 -32.03
C LYS A 146 66.69 16.95 -31.85
N ALA A 147 65.46 16.45 -32.02
CA ALA A 147 64.21 17.19 -31.80
C ALA A 147 63.88 17.40 -30.32
N VAL A 148 64.17 16.38 -29.48
CA VAL A 148 63.90 16.41 -28.01
C VAL A 148 64.66 17.57 -27.29
N ASN A 149 65.86 17.87 -27.70
CA ASN A 149 66.61 19.00 -27.12
C ASN A 149 66.07 20.36 -27.57
N ALA A 150 65.60 20.48 -28.79
CA ALA A 150 64.98 21.70 -29.29
C ALA A 150 63.56 21.90 -28.73
N THR A 151 62.79 20.78 -28.59
CA THR A 151 61.44 20.79 -28.03
C THR A 151 61.46 21.02 -26.50
N GLY A 152 62.48 20.47 -25.82
CA GLY A 152 62.72 20.73 -24.39
C GLY A 152 63.00 22.21 -24.09
N HIS A 153 63.78 22.91 -25.00
CA HIS A 153 64.01 24.32 -24.89
C HIS A 153 62.73 25.13 -25.23
N ALA A 154 61.95 24.72 -26.22
CA ALA A 154 60.69 25.41 -26.59
C ALA A 154 59.65 25.24 -25.51
N ILE A 155 59.52 24.03 -24.90
CA ILE A 155 58.61 23.79 -23.77
C ILE A 155 59.04 24.58 -22.53
N ARG A 156 60.32 24.63 -22.21
CA ARG A 156 60.81 25.47 -21.11
C ARG A 156 60.54 26.95 -21.37
N THR A 157 60.76 27.43 -22.60
CA THR A 157 60.47 28.79 -22.98
C THR A 157 58.98 29.09 -22.96
N ALA A 158 58.13 28.17 -23.44
CA ALA A 158 56.69 28.32 -23.38
C ALA A 158 56.17 28.28 -21.92
N VAL A 159 56.67 27.36 -21.08
CA VAL A 159 56.34 27.30 -19.66
C VAL A 159 56.81 28.56 -18.93
N THR A 160 58.00 29.09 -19.29
CA THR A 160 58.52 30.34 -18.75
C THR A 160 57.72 31.55 -19.23
N ALA A 161 57.30 31.57 -20.51
CA ALA A 161 56.43 32.63 -21.06
C ALA A 161 55.04 32.60 -20.40
N VAL A 162 54.47 31.40 -20.19
CA VAL A 162 53.18 31.22 -19.46
C VAL A 162 53.33 31.64 -17.98
N LYS A 163 54.42 31.28 -17.34
CA LYS A 163 54.70 31.73 -15.98
C LYS A 163 54.89 33.24 -15.92
N THR A 164 55.60 33.81 -16.87
CA THR A 164 55.84 35.28 -16.95
C THR A 164 54.55 36.02 -17.27
N ALA A 165 53.78 35.53 -18.25
CA ALA A 165 52.42 36.06 -18.56
C ALA A 165 51.48 35.97 -17.36
N TRP A 166 51.47 34.83 -16.63
CA TRP A 166 50.72 34.65 -15.40
C TRP A 166 51.18 35.60 -14.29
N HIS A 167 52.51 35.75 -14.11
CA HIS A 167 53.04 36.73 -13.16
C HIS A 167 52.71 38.18 -13.57
N THR A 168 52.77 38.49 -14.83
CA THR A 168 52.41 39.84 -15.36
C THR A 168 50.90 40.08 -15.18
N PHE A 169 50.06 39.07 -15.48
CA PHE A 169 48.59 39.14 -15.28
C PHE A 169 48.25 39.30 -13.79
N VAL A 170 48.87 38.47 -12.93
CA VAL A 170 48.63 38.56 -11.48
C VAL A 170 49.15 39.85 -10.87
N ASN A 171 50.21 40.44 -11.46
CA ASN A 171 50.77 41.71 -11.03
C ASN A 171 50.08 42.94 -11.64
N PHE A 172 49.06 42.73 -12.51
CA PHE A 172 48.26 43.85 -13.00
C PHE A 172 47.57 44.53 -11.81
N LYS A 173 47.64 45.82 -11.69
CA LYS A 173 47.15 46.60 -10.51
C LYS A 173 45.67 46.27 -10.24
N ALA A 174 44.86 46.11 -11.27
CA ALA A 174 43.45 45.73 -11.12
C ALA A 174 43.28 44.31 -10.58
N VAL A 175 44.09 43.35 -11.07
CA VAL A 175 44.07 41.97 -10.60
C VAL A 175 44.55 41.86 -9.15
N GLN A 176 45.58 42.59 -8.79
CA GLN A 176 46.06 42.69 -7.42
C GLN A 176 45.01 43.32 -6.48
N LEU A 177 44.29 44.34 -6.95
CA LEU A 177 43.15 44.91 -6.21
C LEU A 177 42.02 43.87 -6.00
N ILE A 178 41.69 43.11 -7.04
CA ILE A 178 40.70 42.04 -6.97
C ILE A 178 41.18 40.95 -6.01
N ILE A 179 42.45 40.52 -6.11
CA ILE A 179 43.02 39.52 -5.17
C ILE A 179 43.04 40.06 -3.74
N LYS A 180 43.41 41.33 -3.51
CA LYS A 180 43.36 41.95 -2.19
C LYS A 180 41.93 42.05 -1.66
N PHE A 181 40.95 42.40 -2.53
CA PHE A 181 39.57 42.42 -2.16
C PHE A 181 39.10 41.04 -1.73
N PHE A 182 39.31 40.00 -2.54
CA PHE A 182 38.93 38.64 -2.18
C PHE A 182 39.67 38.12 -0.93
N LYS A 183 40.95 38.46 -0.75
CA LYS A 183 41.66 38.15 0.50
C LYS A 183 41.07 38.85 1.71
N LYS A 184 40.62 40.11 1.58
CA LYS A 184 39.95 40.85 2.65
C LYS A 184 38.57 40.30 2.93
N VAL A 185 37.79 39.99 1.92
CA VAL A 185 36.49 39.31 2.02
C VAL A 185 36.65 37.93 2.68
N TYR A 186 37.64 37.14 2.26
CA TYR A 186 37.98 35.85 2.86
C TYR A 186 38.40 35.94 4.33
N ALA A 187 39.17 36.98 4.68
CA ALA A 187 39.61 37.26 6.04
C ALA A 187 38.40 37.66 6.94
N LEU A 188 37.50 38.50 6.45
CA LEU A 188 36.24 38.84 7.09
C LEU A 188 35.34 37.60 7.23
N TRP A 189 35.25 36.81 6.16
CA TRP A 189 34.49 35.55 6.15
C TRP A 189 35.01 34.54 7.17
N LYS A 190 36.33 34.47 7.41
CA LYS A 190 36.93 33.65 8.47
C LYS A 190 36.57 34.13 9.88
N LYS A 191 36.32 35.43 10.08
CA LYS A 191 36.01 36.07 11.37
C LYS A 191 34.49 36.12 11.69
N ARG A 192 33.63 35.56 10.75
CA ARG A 192 32.19 35.61 10.97
C ARG A 192 31.74 34.90 12.23
N MET A 193 30.63 35.36 12.81
CA MET A 193 30.06 34.84 14.06
C MET A 193 29.69 33.33 13.91
N LYS A 194 29.89 32.59 14.97
CA LYS A 194 29.35 31.22 15.09
C LYS A 194 28.02 31.33 15.78
N PHE A 195 26.95 30.80 15.11
CA PHE A 195 25.65 30.72 15.76
C PHE A 195 25.70 29.82 17.00
N SER A 196 24.92 30.19 18.04
CA SER A 196 24.85 29.43 19.27
C SER A 196 24.10 28.09 19.06
N TYR A 197 24.36 27.11 19.88
CA TYR A 197 23.57 25.88 19.88
C TYR A 197 22.11 26.16 20.27
N ALA A 198 21.84 27.11 21.16
CA ALA A 198 20.50 27.57 21.49
C ALA A 198 19.72 28.04 20.24
N PHE A 199 20.38 28.81 19.36
CA PHE A 199 19.78 29.23 18.09
C PHE A 199 19.47 28.03 17.20
N TYR A 200 20.38 27.07 17.08
CA TYR A 200 20.10 25.83 16.34
C TYR A 200 18.95 25.03 16.93
N THR A 201 18.84 24.97 18.26
CA THR A 201 17.73 24.33 18.94
C THR A 201 16.41 25.00 18.59
N ILE A 202 16.35 26.33 18.64
CA ILE A 202 15.14 27.10 18.28
C ILE A 202 14.75 26.79 16.81
N VAL A 203 15.69 26.88 15.88
CA VAL A 203 15.44 26.58 14.46
C VAL A 203 14.98 25.13 14.29
N PHE A 204 15.60 24.19 15.01
CA PHE A 204 15.23 22.77 14.99
C PHE A 204 13.76 22.56 15.41
N PHE A 205 13.36 23.15 16.55
CA PHE A 205 11.97 23.00 17.05
C PHE A 205 10.98 23.73 16.14
N LEU A 206 11.25 24.94 15.71
CA LEU A 206 10.33 25.69 14.85
C LEU A 206 10.14 25.02 13.49
N LEU A 207 11.22 24.57 12.84
CA LEU A 207 11.11 23.91 11.55
C LEU A 207 10.39 22.56 11.67
N THR A 208 10.75 21.75 12.66
CA THR A 208 10.06 20.46 12.88
C THR A 208 8.58 20.67 13.14
N SER A 209 8.20 21.66 13.94
CA SER A 209 6.80 22.02 14.21
C SER A 209 6.07 22.50 12.96
N ALA A 210 6.72 23.34 12.15
CA ALA A 210 6.15 23.81 10.89
C ALA A 210 5.89 22.65 9.92
N GLU A 211 6.80 21.67 9.85
CA GLU A 211 6.62 20.50 8.99
C GLU A 211 5.50 19.58 9.47
N VAL A 212 5.32 19.36 10.79
CA VAL A 212 4.16 18.61 11.31
C VAL A 212 2.86 19.28 10.86
N ILE A 213 2.75 20.60 11.00
CA ILE A 213 1.55 21.36 10.63
C ILE A 213 1.35 21.33 9.11
N PHE A 214 2.42 21.49 8.33
CA PHE A 214 2.36 21.47 6.87
C PHE A 214 1.89 20.11 6.33
N LEU A 215 2.42 19.02 6.86
CA LEU A 215 2.01 17.67 6.49
C LEU A 215 0.54 17.42 6.85
N GLN A 216 0.10 17.88 8.03
CA GLN A 216 -1.30 17.76 8.44
C GLN A 216 -2.23 18.57 7.55
N TRP A 217 -1.84 19.81 7.21
CA TRP A 217 -2.59 20.65 6.29
C TRP A 217 -2.79 19.98 4.92
N GLY A 218 -1.79 19.29 4.40
CA GLY A 218 -1.85 18.58 3.13
C GLY A 218 -2.78 17.36 3.11
N MET A 219 -3.39 16.99 4.26
CA MET A 219 -4.36 15.89 4.35
C MET A 219 -5.80 16.33 4.13
N TYR A 220 -6.07 17.62 4.04
CA TYR A 220 -7.41 18.17 3.94
C TYR A 220 -7.57 18.97 2.65
N SER A 221 -8.81 19.03 2.15
CA SER A 221 -9.27 19.93 1.09
C SER A 221 -10.43 20.77 1.61
N GLU A 222 -10.58 21.99 1.08
CA GLU A 222 -11.73 22.82 1.44
C GLU A 222 -13.03 22.12 0.97
N PRO A 223 -14.04 22.02 1.84
CA PRO A 223 -15.30 21.39 1.51
C PRO A 223 -16.05 22.23 0.47
N GLU A 224 -16.60 21.57 -0.54
CA GLU A 224 -17.53 22.19 -1.48
C GLU A 224 -18.95 21.87 -1.01
N TYR A 225 -19.77 22.90 -0.82
CA TYR A 225 -21.17 22.74 -0.42
C TYR A 225 -22.09 22.92 -1.64
N GLU A 226 -23.16 22.15 -1.70
CA GLU A 226 -24.19 22.31 -2.72
C GLU A 226 -24.90 23.65 -2.59
N LYS A 227 -25.26 24.24 -3.74
CA LYS A 227 -25.98 25.53 -3.74
C LYS A 227 -27.35 25.36 -3.13
N GLY A 228 -27.60 26.05 -2.00
CA GLY A 228 -28.86 26.01 -1.27
C GLY A 228 -28.81 25.23 0.03
N THR A 229 -27.70 24.57 0.36
CA THR A 229 -27.52 23.92 1.67
C THR A 229 -27.26 25.00 2.74
N GLU A 230 -28.16 25.15 3.70
CA GLU A 230 -27.93 26.02 4.86
C GLU A 230 -27.05 25.28 5.87
N ILE A 231 -25.78 25.63 5.90
CA ILE A 231 -24.82 25.13 6.89
C ILE A 231 -24.45 26.30 7.80
N ASP A 232 -24.47 26.06 9.09
CA ASP A 232 -24.09 27.09 10.05
C ASP A 232 -22.60 27.46 9.92
N GLU A 233 -22.29 28.73 10.25
CA GLU A 233 -20.91 29.25 10.09
C GLU A 233 -19.90 28.53 10.97
N THR A 234 -20.29 27.97 12.13
CA THR A 234 -19.43 27.21 13.02
C THR A 234 -19.03 25.90 12.35
N THR A 235 -19.97 25.20 11.76
CA THR A 235 -19.72 23.97 10.99
C THR A 235 -18.81 24.23 9.80
N LYS A 236 -19.03 25.31 9.05
CA LYS A 236 -18.15 25.70 7.93
C LYS A 236 -16.71 25.93 8.41
N VAL A 237 -16.52 26.66 9.50
CA VAL A 237 -15.18 26.90 10.07
C VAL A 237 -14.54 25.61 10.56
N LEU A 238 -15.27 24.75 11.25
CA LEU A 238 -14.75 23.49 11.76
C LEU A 238 -14.37 22.51 10.64
N GLN A 239 -15.11 22.51 9.54
CA GLN A 239 -14.87 21.65 8.39
C GLN A 239 -13.82 22.21 7.43
N SER A 240 -13.50 23.49 7.51
CA SER A 240 -12.44 24.09 6.70
C SER A 240 -11.07 23.45 6.99
N VAL A 241 -10.15 23.54 6.04
CA VAL A 241 -8.76 23.06 6.22
C VAL A 241 -8.12 23.69 7.44
N GLY A 242 -8.32 24.99 7.64
CA GLY A 242 -7.84 25.71 8.81
C GLY A 242 -8.43 25.19 10.12
N GLY A 243 -9.74 24.92 10.15
CA GLY A 243 -10.44 24.34 11.29
C GLY A 243 -9.92 22.95 11.66
N GLN A 244 -9.75 22.07 10.66
CA GLN A 244 -9.23 20.71 10.86
C GLN A 244 -7.80 20.70 11.38
N VAL A 245 -6.91 21.54 10.85
CA VAL A 245 -5.52 21.67 11.35
C VAL A 245 -5.51 22.26 12.77
N THR A 246 -6.33 23.26 13.02
CA THR A 246 -6.46 23.85 14.38
C THR A 246 -6.94 22.81 15.38
N ARG A 247 -7.92 21.99 14.99
CA ARG A 247 -8.42 20.88 15.80
C ARG A 247 -7.31 19.87 16.12
N PHE A 248 -6.55 19.45 15.12
CA PHE A 248 -5.41 18.52 15.32
C PHE A 248 -4.42 19.04 16.36
N VAL A 249 -4.07 20.34 16.30
CA VAL A 249 -3.15 20.95 17.27
C VAL A 249 -3.82 21.16 18.63
N SER A 250 -5.09 21.56 18.65
CA SER A 250 -5.81 21.88 19.90
C SER A 250 -6.19 20.64 20.72
N GLN A 251 -6.20 19.45 20.14
CA GLN A 251 -6.44 18.20 20.86
C GLN A 251 -5.51 18.00 22.06
N MET A 252 -4.29 18.54 22.02
CA MET A 252 -3.35 18.51 23.16
C MET A 252 -3.94 19.16 24.42
N TRP A 253 -4.71 20.23 24.27
CA TRP A 253 -5.26 21.00 25.39
C TRP A 253 -6.73 20.66 25.67
N LEU A 254 -7.50 20.34 24.61
CA LEU A 254 -8.94 20.11 24.72
C LEU A 254 -9.29 18.67 25.06
N GLU A 255 -8.55 17.72 24.50
CA GLU A 255 -8.82 16.28 24.61
C GLU A 255 -7.69 15.51 25.32
N GLN A 256 -6.64 16.20 25.74
CA GLN A 256 -5.42 15.62 26.33
C GLN A 256 -4.75 14.59 25.40
N LYS A 257 -4.92 14.72 24.10
CA LYS A 257 -4.34 13.87 23.07
C LYS A 257 -3.13 14.52 22.44
N ASN A 258 -1.95 14.00 22.73
CA ASN A 258 -0.67 14.55 22.28
C ASN A 258 -0.17 13.93 20.96
N VAL A 259 -1.06 13.62 20.00
CA VAL A 259 -0.70 13.03 18.69
C VAL A 259 0.31 13.91 17.93
N TYR A 260 0.17 15.22 18.07
CA TYR A 260 1.15 16.18 17.58
C TYR A 260 2.58 15.85 18.07
N LEU A 261 2.74 15.50 19.37
CA LEU A 261 4.04 15.15 19.95
C LEU A 261 4.58 13.84 19.36
N VAL A 262 3.73 12.86 19.08
CA VAL A 262 4.13 11.61 18.41
C VAL A 262 4.71 11.93 17.03
N SER A 263 4.02 12.75 16.25
CA SER A 263 4.49 13.16 14.91
C SER A 263 5.75 14.00 14.97
N PHE A 264 5.81 14.95 15.89
CA PHE A 264 7.00 15.78 16.14
C PHE A 264 8.23 14.93 16.48
N MET A 265 8.08 13.92 17.35
CA MET A 265 9.18 13.03 17.74
C MET A 265 9.75 12.27 16.53
N GLY A 266 8.89 11.75 15.67
CA GLY A 266 9.30 11.07 14.43
C GLY A 266 10.13 11.97 13.52
N LEU A 267 9.62 13.16 13.21
CA LEU A 267 10.30 14.15 12.36
C LEU A 267 11.57 14.70 13.02
N ALA A 268 11.56 14.93 14.34
CA ALA A 268 12.72 15.36 15.09
C ALA A 268 13.86 14.32 15.04
N LEU A 269 13.56 13.03 15.12
CA LEU A 269 14.54 11.96 14.97
C LEU A 269 15.14 11.91 13.56
N ILE A 270 14.32 12.13 12.52
CA ILE A 270 14.80 12.23 11.13
C ILE A 270 15.75 13.41 11.00
N TYR A 271 15.35 14.59 11.47
CA TYR A 271 16.16 15.79 11.38
C TYR A 271 17.47 15.67 12.17
N LEU A 272 17.40 15.13 13.40
CA LEU A 272 18.57 14.87 14.21
C LEU A 272 19.55 13.90 13.53
N ALA A 273 19.05 12.84 12.94
CA ALA A 273 19.88 11.89 12.17
C ALA A 273 20.58 12.59 11.01
N LEU A 274 19.87 13.44 10.24
CA LEU A 274 20.47 14.23 9.17
C LEU A 274 21.56 15.19 9.66
N ILE A 275 21.35 15.86 10.81
CA ILE A 275 22.35 16.75 11.41
C ILE A 275 23.61 15.98 11.80
N LEU A 276 23.46 14.82 12.44
CA LEU A 276 24.58 14.03 12.96
C LEU A 276 25.32 13.28 11.83
N VAL A 277 24.60 12.76 10.83
CA VAL A 277 25.20 12.11 9.65
C VAL A 277 25.97 13.11 8.80
N THR A 278 25.37 14.26 8.46
CA THR A 278 26.03 15.28 7.64
C THR A 278 27.08 16.06 8.42
N ASN A 279 26.93 16.16 9.73
CA ASN A 279 27.70 17.01 10.64
C ASN A 279 27.68 18.50 10.21
N ARG A 280 26.57 18.92 9.58
CA ARG A 280 26.38 20.28 9.08
C ARG A 280 24.92 20.71 9.25
N PHE A 281 24.68 21.57 10.23
CA PHE A 281 23.31 21.94 10.61
C PHE A 281 22.53 22.49 9.40
N TRP A 282 23.02 23.52 8.70
CA TRP A 282 22.30 24.15 7.59
C TRP A 282 22.11 23.25 6.36
N ILE A 283 23.04 22.31 6.12
CA ILE A 283 22.85 21.29 5.06
C ILE A 283 21.75 20.30 5.46
N ALA A 284 21.75 19.85 6.69
CA ALA A 284 20.70 19.00 7.21
C ALA A 284 19.34 19.72 7.19
N THR A 285 19.28 20.98 7.58
CA THR A 285 18.11 21.86 7.52
C THR A 285 17.56 21.94 6.08
N LEU A 286 18.44 22.20 5.12
CA LEU A 286 18.07 22.27 3.71
C LEU A 286 17.49 20.94 3.22
N VAL A 287 18.19 19.83 3.46
CA VAL A 287 17.75 18.51 3.03
C VAL A 287 16.43 18.13 3.68
N PHE A 288 16.28 18.38 4.99
CA PHE A 288 15.07 18.09 5.74
C PHE A 288 13.86 18.88 5.21
N GLY A 289 13.97 20.22 5.10
CA GLY A 289 12.84 21.05 4.65
C GLY A 289 12.47 20.77 3.20
N VAL A 290 13.47 20.63 2.29
CA VAL A 290 13.17 20.30 0.87
C VAL A 290 12.53 18.94 0.72
N ALA A 291 13.04 17.90 1.43
CA ALA A 291 12.50 16.56 1.33
C ALA A 291 11.07 16.48 1.88
N LEU A 292 10.78 17.13 3.02
CA LEU A 292 9.44 17.12 3.61
C LEU A 292 8.46 18.01 2.84
N THR A 293 8.89 19.15 2.30
CA THR A 293 8.04 19.95 1.41
C THR A 293 7.66 19.13 0.17
N ALA A 294 8.63 18.44 -0.45
CA ALA A 294 8.35 17.57 -1.61
C ALA A 294 7.41 16.42 -1.24
N PHE A 295 7.64 15.78 -0.08
CA PHE A 295 6.77 14.73 0.43
C PHE A 295 5.35 15.25 0.71
N GLY A 296 5.20 16.39 1.38
CA GLY A 296 3.90 16.97 1.72
C GLY A 296 3.09 17.38 0.48
N VAL A 297 3.75 17.97 -0.53
CA VAL A 297 3.10 18.31 -1.81
C VAL A 297 2.67 17.06 -2.56
N ALA A 298 3.54 16.07 -2.69
CA ALA A 298 3.22 14.81 -3.35
C ALA A 298 2.10 14.06 -2.60
N ASN A 299 2.12 14.10 -1.26
CA ASN A 299 1.08 13.52 -0.42
C ASN A 299 -0.28 14.21 -0.64
N SER A 300 -0.32 15.55 -0.63
CA SER A 300 -1.55 16.31 -0.87
C SER A 300 -2.14 16.03 -2.25
N ILE A 301 -1.31 15.95 -3.29
CA ILE A 301 -1.75 15.59 -4.66
C ILE A 301 -2.31 14.17 -4.68
N LYS A 302 -1.63 13.21 -4.05
CA LYS A 302 -2.11 11.82 -4.00
C LYS A 302 -3.44 11.71 -3.25
N VAL A 303 -3.60 12.43 -2.13
CA VAL A 303 -4.85 12.52 -1.38
C VAL A 303 -5.98 13.05 -2.26
N GLN A 304 -5.75 14.16 -2.96
CA GLN A 304 -6.78 14.76 -3.85
C GLN A 304 -7.16 13.86 -5.04
N LEU A 305 -6.20 13.10 -5.58
CA LEU A 305 -6.43 12.27 -6.77
C LEU A 305 -6.97 10.87 -6.46
N ARG A 306 -6.59 10.31 -5.31
CA ARG A 306 -6.81 8.89 -5.02
C ARG A 306 -7.41 8.63 -3.65
N ASN A 307 -7.64 9.67 -2.86
CA ASN A 307 -8.06 9.54 -1.47
C ASN A 307 -7.13 8.63 -0.64
N GLU A 308 -5.81 8.75 -0.86
CA GLU A 308 -4.79 7.93 -0.21
C GLU A 308 -3.58 8.77 0.17
N PRO A 309 -2.97 8.56 1.37
CA PRO A 309 -1.69 9.16 1.72
C PRO A 309 -0.53 8.47 0.99
N ILE A 310 0.66 9.09 1.02
CA ILE A 310 1.89 8.39 0.62
C ILE A 310 2.25 7.35 1.69
N ILE A 311 2.48 6.12 1.24
CA ILE A 311 2.95 5.00 2.06
C ILE A 311 4.37 4.57 1.63
N PRO A 312 5.12 3.80 2.45
CA PRO A 312 6.47 3.35 2.09
C PRO A 312 6.58 2.62 0.75
N ALA A 313 5.54 1.90 0.33
CA ALA A 313 5.49 1.22 -0.96
C ALA A 313 5.58 2.17 -2.16
N ASP A 314 5.13 3.41 -2.04
CA ASP A 314 5.19 4.40 -3.11
C ASP A 314 6.63 4.80 -3.47
N LEU A 315 7.59 4.63 -2.54
CA LEU A 315 9.00 4.91 -2.82
C LEU A 315 9.59 4.01 -3.92
N THR A 316 8.98 2.85 -4.17
CA THR A 316 9.40 1.95 -5.25
C THR A 316 9.20 2.58 -6.63
N PHE A 317 8.19 3.44 -6.81
CA PHE A 317 7.95 4.17 -8.05
C PHE A 317 8.99 5.25 -8.30
N VAL A 318 9.49 5.89 -7.25
CA VAL A 318 10.53 6.93 -7.35
C VAL A 318 11.88 6.31 -7.79
N SER A 319 12.17 5.08 -7.40
CA SER A 319 13.39 4.38 -7.75
C SER A 319 13.41 3.82 -9.19
N GLY A 320 12.25 3.75 -9.84
CA GLY A 320 12.08 3.22 -11.21
C GLY A 320 12.50 4.14 -12.37
N GLY A 321 13.01 5.33 -12.10
CA GLY A 321 13.78 6.16 -13.05
C GLY A 321 13.00 7.06 -14.00
N ASP A 322 11.67 7.07 -14.00
CA ASP A 322 10.89 7.96 -14.89
C ASP A 322 10.27 9.16 -14.15
N THR A 323 11.15 10.08 -13.76
CA THR A 323 10.74 11.33 -13.09
C THR A 323 9.99 12.30 -14.02
N GLY A 324 10.12 12.15 -15.35
CA GLY A 324 9.39 12.98 -16.33
C GLY A 324 7.89 12.66 -16.34
N SER A 325 7.51 11.41 -16.10
CA SER A 325 6.11 10.99 -16.05
C SER A 325 5.39 11.45 -14.79
N ILE A 326 6.10 11.66 -13.67
CA ILE A 326 5.47 12.11 -12.41
C ILE A 326 4.84 13.49 -12.57
N MET A 327 5.51 14.40 -13.27
CA MET A 327 4.97 15.76 -13.51
C MET A 327 3.77 15.77 -14.46
N SER A 328 3.63 14.78 -15.35
CA SER A 328 2.48 14.68 -16.25
C SER A 328 1.19 14.25 -15.52
N PHE A 329 1.31 13.67 -14.33
CA PHE A 329 0.18 13.27 -13.49
C PHE A 329 -0.36 14.39 -12.59
N VAL A 330 0.32 15.55 -12.53
CA VAL A 330 -0.14 16.69 -11.71
C VAL A 330 -1.35 17.34 -12.40
N PRO A 331 -2.54 17.37 -11.75
CA PRO A 331 -3.70 18.03 -12.32
C PRO A 331 -3.45 19.52 -12.57
N LYS A 332 -4.07 20.07 -13.62
CA LYS A 332 -3.98 21.52 -13.89
C LYS A 332 -4.46 22.37 -12.71
N SER A 333 -5.47 21.90 -11.95
CA SER A 333 -5.95 22.53 -10.72
C SER A 333 -4.89 22.62 -9.62
N SER A 334 -3.99 21.63 -9.50
CA SER A 334 -2.94 21.59 -8.49
C SER A 334 -1.65 22.28 -8.92
N GLN A 335 -1.56 22.76 -10.17
CA GLN A 335 -0.32 23.34 -10.73
C GLN A 335 0.09 24.63 -10.02
N ALA A 336 -0.86 25.46 -9.60
CA ALA A 336 -0.59 26.67 -8.82
C ALA A 336 0.04 26.34 -7.46
N PHE A 337 -0.45 25.30 -6.81
CA PHE A 337 0.08 24.79 -5.53
C PHE A 337 1.51 24.26 -5.70
N VAL A 338 1.77 23.46 -6.73
CA VAL A 338 3.12 22.95 -7.04
C VAL A 338 4.09 24.08 -7.34
N ASN A 339 3.68 25.09 -8.12
CA ASN A 339 4.53 26.27 -8.41
C ASN A 339 4.81 27.08 -7.14
N GLY A 340 3.83 27.21 -6.26
CA GLY A 340 4.02 27.84 -4.94
C GLY A 340 5.05 27.08 -4.09
N ALA A 341 4.97 25.77 -4.06
CA ALA A 341 5.92 24.91 -3.33
C ALA A 341 7.34 24.99 -3.93
N ILE A 342 7.48 25.01 -5.27
CA ILE A 342 8.77 25.19 -5.93
C ILE A 342 9.38 26.55 -5.54
N ASN A 343 8.60 27.62 -5.58
CA ASN A 343 9.06 28.95 -5.17
C ASN A 343 9.47 28.95 -3.69
N PHE A 344 8.69 28.32 -2.81
CA PHE A 344 9.06 28.19 -1.41
C PHE A 344 10.39 27.46 -1.24
N VAL A 345 10.59 26.31 -1.91
CA VAL A 345 11.84 25.53 -1.87
C VAL A 345 13.03 26.37 -2.36
N ILE A 346 12.86 27.15 -3.43
CA ILE A 346 13.93 28.03 -3.94
C ILE A 346 14.31 29.08 -2.89
N TRP A 347 13.34 29.78 -2.31
CA TRP A 347 13.61 30.78 -1.28
C TRP A 347 14.17 30.15 0.00
N PHE A 348 13.64 29.01 0.42
CA PHE A 348 14.17 28.26 1.55
C PHE A 348 15.63 27.84 1.33
N ALA A 349 15.96 27.36 0.12
CA ALA A 349 17.33 27.00 -0.25
C ALA A 349 18.26 28.23 -0.23
N ILE A 350 17.83 29.37 -0.76
CA ILE A 350 18.58 30.63 -0.73
C ILE A 350 18.84 31.05 0.72
N ILE A 351 17.83 31.04 1.57
CA ILE A 351 17.93 31.41 3.00
C ILE A 351 18.87 30.45 3.74
N ALA A 352 18.66 29.12 3.57
CA ALA A 352 19.51 28.12 4.21
C ALA A 352 20.97 28.22 3.75
N PHE A 353 21.21 28.51 2.47
CA PHE A 353 22.55 28.76 1.93
C PHE A 353 23.16 30.05 2.46
N ALA A 354 22.39 31.13 2.55
CA ALA A 354 22.84 32.38 3.16
C ALA A 354 23.26 32.19 4.62
N LEU A 355 22.44 31.51 5.40
CA LEU A 355 22.74 31.15 6.78
C LEU A 355 23.95 30.23 6.91
N PHE A 356 24.10 29.27 6.01
CA PHE A 356 25.31 28.44 5.90
C PHE A 356 26.57 29.24 5.64
N VAL A 357 26.49 30.28 4.77
CA VAL A 357 27.61 31.18 4.48
C VAL A 357 27.91 32.13 5.64
N LEU A 358 26.88 32.64 6.29
CA LEU A 358 27.01 33.58 7.43
C LEU A 358 27.51 32.87 8.68
N ASP A 359 27.17 31.62 8.89
CA ASP A 359 27.58 30.85 10.07
C ASP A 359 29.08 30.49 10.02
N GLY A 360 29.84 30.91 11.03
CA GLY A 360 31.23 30.56 11.23
C GLY A 360 31.45 29.11 11.70
N ARG A 361 30.39 28.40 12.09
CA ARG A 361 30.43 27.02 12.57
C ARG A 361 30.26 26.05 11.39
N ARG A 362 31.34 25.57 10.85
CA ARG A 362 31.35 24.69 9.67
C ARG A 362 30.94 23.25 9.99
N ARG A 363 31.00 22.82 11.23
CA ARG A 363 30.72 21.47 11.68
C ARG A 363 29.92 21.53 12.96
N PHE A 364 28.88 20.69 13.07
CA PHE A 364 28.07 20.60 14.27
C PHE A 364 28.89 20.00 15.43
N ILE A 365 29.57 18.88 15.20
CA ILE A 365 30.53 18.28 16.09
C ILE A 365 31.94 18.59 15.56
N HIS A 366 32.81 19.09 16.41
CA HIS A 366 34.18 19.44 16.04
C HIS A 366 35.01 18.18 15.82
N CYS A 367 35.34 17.87 14.58
CA CYS A 367 36.15 16.72 14.17
C CYS A 367 36.85 16.99 12.84
N SER A 368 37.92 16.25 12.50
CA SER A 368 38.60 16.35 11.21
C SER A 368 38.82 14.98 10.59
N TRP A 369 38.17 14.74 9.43
CA TRP A 369 38.42 13.52 8.65
C TRP A 369 39.72 13.53 7.85
N ARG A 370 40.24 14.73 7.51
CA ARG A 370 41.51 14.83 6.80
C ARG A 370 42.72 14.51 7.67
N HIS A 371 42.59 14.74 8.98
CA HIS A 371 43.62 14.46 9.98
C HIS A 371 42.97 13.81 11.20
N PRO A 372 42.46 12.58 11.06
CA PRO A 372 41.61 11.95 12.08
C PRO A 372 42.35 11.68 13.40
N ILE A 373 43.63 11.37 13.34
CA ILE A 373 44.48 10.99 14.47
C ILE A 373 45.48 12.10 14.86
N ALA A 374 45.41 13.30 14.28
CA ALA A 374 46.40 14.36 14.52
C ALA A 374 46.49 14.84 15.97
N ASN A 375 45.39 14.70 16.73
CA ASN A 375 45.35 15.03 18.16
C ASN A 375 44.19 14.36 18.86
N ALA A 376 44.21 14.25 20.18
CA ALA A 376 43.15 13.60 20.97
C ALA A 376 41.77 14.22 20.73
N LYS A 377 41.67 15.53 20.53
CA LYS A 377 40.36 16.21 20.22
C LYS A 377 39.76 15.74 18.91
N ASN A 378 40.58 15.49 17.86
CA ASN A 378 40.06 14.97 16.58
C ASN A 378 39.67 13.50 16.71
N ILE A 379 40.44 12.69 17.44
CA ILE A 379 40.11 11.28 17.67
C ILE A 379 38.78 11.19 18.41
N ILE A 380 38.66 11.83 19.57
CA ILE A 380 37.42 11.83 20.39
C ILE A 380 36.24 12.39 19.58
N GLY A 381 36.43 13.52 18.88
CA GLY A 381 35.37 14.14 18.07
C GLY A 381 34.89 13.26 16.92
N ASN A 382 35.79 12.50 16.27
CA ASN A 382 35.41 11.58 15.19
C ASN A 382 34.66 10.35 15.76
N ILE A 383 35.15 9.76 16.85
CA ILE A 383 34.48 8.65 17.54
C ILE A 383 33.08 9.09 17.99
N PHE A 384 32.98 10.20 18.70
CA PHE A 384 31.69 10.72 19.17
C PHE A 384 30.72 10.98 18.03
N ARG A 385 31.18 11.55 16.90
CA ARG A 385 30.37 11.78 15.72
C ARG A 385 29.83 10.49 15.12
N VAL A 386 30.69 9.48 14.95
CA VAL A 386 30.25 8.19 14.38
C VAL A 386 29.23 7.53 15.30
N LEU A 387 29.54 7.48 16.61
CA LEU A 387 28.61 6.91 17.60
C LEU A 387 27.28 7.67 17.64
N ALA A 388 27.30 9.01 17.64
CA ALA A 388 26.08 9.81 17.64
C ALA A 388 25.25 9.63 16.35
N ALA A 389 25.90 9.55 15.18
CA ALA A 389 25.23 9.28 13.91
C ALA A 389 24.61 7.89 13.89
N VAL A 390 25.33 6.86 14.29
CA VAL A 390 24.81 5.48 14.39
C VAL A 390 23.65 5.43 15.38
N LEU A 391 23.84 5.99 16.58
CA LEU A 391 22.78 6.00 17.60
C LEU A 391 21.52 6.70 17.12
N SER A 392 21.63 7.83 16.41
CA SER A 392 20.45 8.56 15.89
C SER A 392 19.67 7.74 14.85
N VAL A 393 20.37 7.01 13.97
CA VAL A 393 19.73 6.11 12.99
C VAL A 393 19.10 4.90 13.68
N VAL A 394 19.75 4.36 14.70
CA VAL A 394 19.20 3.24 15.51
C VAL A 394 17.93 3.71 16.24
N LEU A 395 17.98 4.88 16.87
CA LEU A 395 16.80 5.44 17.57
C LEU A 395 15.63 5.71 16.61
N LEU A 396 15.90 6.26 15.42
CA LEU A 396 14.87 6.46 14.39
C LEU A 396 14.28 5.12 13.93
N SER A 397 15.13 4.13 13.68
CA SER A 397 14.69 2.79 13.28
C SER A 397 13.89 2.10 14.39
N ALA A 398 14.32 2.23 15.65
CA ALA A 398 13.62 1.69 16.81
C ALA A 398 12.27 2.39 17.02
N TYR A 399 12.19 3.69 16.80
CA TYR A 399 10.95 4.45 16.87
C TYR A 399 9.95 4.01 15.80
N ALA A 400 10.37 3.96 14.53
CA ALA A 400 9.52 3.52 13.43
C ALA A 400 9.03 2.07 13.62
N MET A 401 9.95 1.15 14.00
CA MET A 401 9.61 -0.25 14.30
C MET A 401 8.66 -0.33 15.49
N GLY A 402 8.90 0.47 16.52
CA GLY A 402 8.07 0.48 17.73
C GLY A 402 6.66 0.98 17.46
N LEU A 403 6.48 2.02 16.64
CA LEU A 403 5.15 2.50 16.23
C LEU A 403 4.35 1.42 15.47
N GLY A 404 5.01 0.66 14.60
CA GLY A 404 4.40 -0.41 13.81
C GLY A 404 4.26 -1.75 14.56
N THR A 405 4.69 -1.84 15.84
CA THR A 405 4.66 -3.09 16.62
C THR A 405 3.76 -2.93 17.83
N PRO A 406 2.53 -3.47 17.81
CA PRO A 406 1.62 -3.46 18.95
C PRO A 406 2.28 -4.05 20.20
N GLY A 407 2.02 -3.43 21.35
CA GLY A 407 2.58 -3.87 22.63
C GLY A 407 4.02 -3.43 22.90
N SER A 408 4.76 -2.85 21.94
CA SER A 408 6.07 -2.24 22.18
C SER A 408 5.96 -1.04 23.13
N ASN A 409 7.06 -0.65 23.77
CA ASN A 409 7.07 0.52 24.66
C ASN A 409 6.76 1.82 23.89
N VAL A 410 7.23 1.94 22.65
CA VAL A 410 6.93 3.09 21.78
C VAL A 410 5.46 3.11 21.40
N TYR A 411 4.89 1.96 21.02
CA TYR A 411 3.46 1.84 20.71
C TYR A 411 2.59 2.21 21.91
N LYS A 412 2.89 1.68 23.11
CA LYS A 412 2.16 2.00 24.35
C LYS A 412 2.22 3.51 24.63
N TRP A 413 3.45 4.08 24.60
CA TRP A 413 3.63 5.50 24.80
C TRP A 413 2.85 6.33 23.75
N ALA A 414 2.87 5.94 22.48
CA ALA A 414 2.12 6.63 21.43
C ALA A 414 0.60 6.53 21.68
N LYS A 415 0.09 5.34 22.06
CA LYS A 415 -1.33 5.14 22.42
C LYS A 415 -1.75 6.02 23.61
N ASP A 416 -0.92 6.09 24.65
CA ASP A 416 -1.15 6.95 25.81
C ASP A 416 -1.19 8.45 25.42
N ASN A 417 -0.58 8.80 24.28
CA ASN A 417 -0.59 10.13 23.69
C ASN A 417 -1.63 10.30 22.56
N GLY A 418 -2.58 9.38 22.43
CA GLY A 418 -3.70 9.50 21.49
C GLY A 418 -3.43 8.94 20.09
N TYR A 419 -2.33 8.22 19.86
CA TYR A 419 -2.09 7.50 18.60
C TYR A 419 -3.13 6.40 18.42
N GLU A 420 -3.90 6.47 17.35
CA GLU A 420 -4.97 5.52 17.03
C GLU A 420 -4.78 5.02 15.58
N PRO A 421 -4.01 3.94 15.35
CA PRO A 421 -3.77 3.42 14.01
C PRO A 421 -5.07 2.87 13.40
N GLN A 422 -5.36 3.30 12.17
CA GLN A 422 -6.54 2.90 11.40
C GLN A 422 -6.11 2.12 10.16
N LEU A 423 -5.65 0.89 10.37
CA LEU A 423 -5.09 0.05 9.29
C LEU A 423 -6.11 -0.40 8.23
N TRP A 424 -7.40 -0.09 8.43
CA TRP A 424 -8.46 -0.29 7.43
C TRP A 424 -8.64 0.93 6.53
N ASN A 425 -8.26 2.12 6.98
CA ASN A 425 -8.46 3.38 6.29
C ASN A 425 -7.17 4.21 6.33
N ALA A 426 -6.35 4.11 5.28
CA ALA A 426 -5.06 4.78 5.24
C ALA A 426 -5.17 6.32 5.31
N ILE A 427 -6.22 6.91 4.70
CA ILE A 427 -6.43 8.37 4.76
C ILE A 427 -6.87 8.78 6.15
N GLY A 428 -7.82 8.06 6.76
CA GLY A 428 -8.26 8.30 8.13
C GLY A 428 -7.12 8.16 9.13
N ASP A 429 -6.24 7.16 8.95
CA ASP A 429 -5.04 6.98 9.76
C ASP A 429 -4.12 8.22 9.67
N ALA A 430 -3.84 8.69 8.45
CA ALA A 430 -2.98 9.84 8.25
C ALA A 430 -3.61 11.16 8.72
N GLN A 431 -4.94 11.30 8.65
CA GLN A 431 -5.66 12.45 9.22
C GLN A 431 -5.64 12.46 10.76
N ALA A 432 -5.84 11.28 11.37
CA ALA A 432 -5.83 11.14 12.83
C ALA A 432 -4.41 11.24 13.41
N ASN A 433 -3.43 10.62 12.76
CA ASN A 433 -2.09 10.40 13.31
C ASN A 433 -0.98 11.21 12.63
N ASN A 434 -1.27 12.01 11.62
CA ASN A 434 -0.34 12.71 10.72
C ASN A 434 0.35 11.78 9.71
N PRO A 435 0.51 12.21 8.43
CA PRO A 435 1.12 11.38 7.37
C PRO A 435 2.52 10.86 7.68
N ALA A 436 3.32 11.65 8.42
CA ALA A 436 4.67 11.21 8.80
C ALA A 436 4.63 10.03 9.79
N THR A 437 3.71 10.04 10.75
CA THR A 437 3.53 8.96 11.73
C THR A 437 3.01 7.70 11.03
N THR A 438 1.99 7.82 10.19
CA THR A 438 1.46 6.72 9.38
C THR A 438 2.56 6.12 8.49
N PHE A 439 3.33 6.95 7.79
CA PHE A 439 4.46 6.48 6.97
C PHE A 439 5.51 5.73 7.80
N LEU A 440 5.88 6.26 8.97
CA LEU A 440 6.88 5.63 9.85
C LEU A 440 6.38 4.31 10.43
N SER A 441 5.12 4.22 10.85
CA SER A 441 4.53 3.00 11.42
C SER A 441 4.48 1.85 10.40
N LEU A 442 4.25 2.17 9.12
CA LEU A 442 4.23 1.20 8.03
C LEU A 442 5.62 0.84 7.48
N SER A 443 6.67 1.62 7.80
CA SER A 443 8.00 1.48 7.16
C SER A 443 8.83 0.31 7.68
N LYS A 444 8.54 -0.24 8.86
CA LYS A 444 9.37 -1.23 9.57
C LYS A 444 8.55 -2.34 10.24
N VAL A 445 7.57 -2.88 9.52
CA VAL A 445 6.79 -4.03 10.01
C VAL A 445 7.57 -5.32 9.80
N LYS A 446 7.73 -6.11 10.86
CA LYS A 446 8.32 -7.45 10.78
C LYS A 446 7.20 -8.47 10.58
N ALA A 447 6.96 -8.87 9.34
CA ALA A 447 5.86 -9.76 9.02
C ALA A 447 6.02 -11.17 9.59
N MET A 448 7.20 -11.76 9.46
CA MET A 448 7.50 -13.11 9.95
C MET A 448 8.94 -13.21 10.48
N ASP A 449 9.15 -14.14 11.42
CA ASP A 449 10.50 -14.60 11.78
C ASP A 449 11.00 -15.61 10.76
N LYS A 450 12.30 -15.49 10.43
CA LYS A 450 12.92 -16.46 9.54
C LYS A 450 12.96 -17.83 10.23
N PRO A 451 12.36 -18.88 9.62
CA PRO A 451 12.49 -20.24 10.15
C PRO A 451 13.95 -20.73 10.12
N ASP A 452 14.37 -21.48 11.16
CA ASP A 452 15.78 -21.88 11.34
C ASP A 452 16.34 -22.69 10.17
N ASN A 453 15.52 -23.54 9.55
CA ASN A 453 15.89 -24.40 8.43
C ASN A 453 15.59 -23.79 7.06
N TYR A 454 15.24 -22.50 6.95
CA TYR A 454 14.95 -21.85 5.68
C TYR A 454 16.23 -21.71 4.84
N SER A 455 16.25 -22.43 3.72
CA SER A 455 17.33 -22.40 2.72
C SER A 455 16.79 -22.83 1.34
N GLN A 456 17.52 -22.50 0.29
CA GLN A 456 17.17 -22.94 -1.08
C GLN A 456 17.05 -24.47 -1.18
N LYS A 457 17.97 -25.20 -0.56
CA LYS A 457 17.94 -26.67 -0.53
C LYS A 457 16.67 -27.20 0.16
N THR A 458 16.26 -26.59 1.27
CA THR A 458 15.03 -26.96 1.97
C THR A 458 13.82 -26.73 1.08
N MET A 459 13.77 -25.54 0.42
CA MET A 459 12.62 -25.21 -0.45
C MET A 459 12.56 -26.15 -1.68
N GLN A 460 13.70 -26.53 -2.27
CA GLN A 460 13.75 -27.54 -3.33
C GLN A 460 13.23 -28.91 -2.86
N SER A 461 13.60 -29.31 -1.64
CA SER A 461 13.10 -30.57 -1.05
C SER A 461 11.59 -30.54 -0.81
N LEU A 462 11.05 -29.39 -0.33
CA LEU A 462 9.61 -29.19 -0.16
C LEU A 462 8.88 -29.20 -1.50
N ALA A 463 9.40 -28.50 -2.51
CA ALA A 463 8.81 -28.51 -3.85
C ALA A 463 8.71 -29.95 -4.40
N LYS A 464 9.78 -30.76 -4.23
CA LYS A 464 9.77 -32.17 -4.65
C LYS A 464 8.77 -33.00 -3.86
N LYS A 465 8.70 -32.85 -2.51
CA LYS A 465 7.74 -33.56 -1.65
C LYS A 465 6.32 -33.31 -2.16
N TYR A 466 5.93 -32.06 -2.26
CA TYR A 466 4.56 -31.71 -2.63
C TYR A 466 4.22 -31.88 -4.12
N ALA A 467 5.22 -31.94 -5.00
CA ALA A 467 5.02 -32.38 -6.38
C ALA A 467 4.63 -33.87 -6.44
N GLN A 468 5.17 -34.71 -5.57
CA GLN A 468 4.78 -36.12 -5.44
C GLN A 468 3.35 -36.27 -4.87
N GLU A 469 3.01 -35.48 -3.84
CA GLU A 469 1.65 -35.45 -3.28
C GLU A 469 0.63 -34.95 -4.33
N ALA A 470 0.97 -33.88 -5.06
CA ALA A 470 0.14 -33.38 -6.16
C ALA A 470 -0.08 -34.46 -7.23
N GLN A 471 0.97 -35.22 -7.59
CA GLN A 471 0.87 -36.31 -8.54
C GLN A 471 -0.09 -37.43 -8.03
N ALA A 472 0.00 -37.78 -6.75
CA ALA A 472 -0.89 -38.78 -6.14
C ALA A 472 -2.35 -38.32 -6.18
N ILE A 473 -2.65 -37.07 -5.78
CA ILE A 473 -3.99 -36.48 -5.85
C ILE A 473 -4.48 -36.45 -7.32
N ASN A 474 -3.64 -35.95 -8.22
CA ASN A 474 -4.00 -35.76 -9.62
C ASN A 474 -4.22 -37.07 -10.40
N HIS A 475 -3.74 -38.21 -9.89
CA HIS A 475 -4.02 -39.51 -10.45
C HIS A 475 -5.51 -39.91 -10.29
N THR A 476 -6.17 -39.37 -9.26
CA THR A 476 -7.59 -39.64 -8.96
C THR A 476 -8.54 -38.58 -9.49
N ARG A 477 -8.01 -37.41 -9.90
CA ARG A 477 -8.80 -36.26 -10.36
C ARG A 477 -8.70 -36.06 -11.87
N SER A 478 -9.85 -35.77 -12.51
CA SER A 478 -9.93 -35.66 -13.98
C SER A 478 -10.10 -34.22 -14.49
N GLY A 479 -10.68 -33.31 -13.68
CA GLY A 479 -10.97 -31.92 -14.06
C GLY A 479 -9.79 -30.99 -13.90
N GLU A 480 -9.92 -29.78 -14.43
CA GLU A 480 -9.02 -28.66 -14.17
C GLU A 480 -9.79 -27.53 -13.46
N LEU A 481 -9.12 -26.79 -12.57
CA LEU A 481 -9.73 -25.62 -11.91
C LEU A 481 -10.29 -24.62 -12.92
N THR A 482 -9.62 -24.50 -14.03
CA THR A 482 -9.93 -23.56 -15.14
C THR A 482 -11.02 -24.07 -16.09
N ASP A 483 -11.60 -25.25 -15.86
CA ASP A 483 -12.77 -25.72 -16.61
C ASP A 483 -14.02 -24.93 -16.22
N ASN A 484 -14.05 -24.36 -15.02
CA ASN A 484 -15.11 -23.50 -14.54
C ASN A 484 -14.69 -22.05 -14.45
N THR A 485 -15.63 -21.13 -14.71
CA THR A 485 -15.55 -19.77 -14.17
C THR A 485 -15.77 -19.86 -12.66
N VAL A 486 -14.80 -19.39 -11.90
CA VAL A 486 -14.93 -19.34 -10.43
C VAL A 486 -15.31 -17.95 -10.00
N ILE A 487 -16.42 -17.84 -9.26
CA ILE A 487 -16.88 -16.60 -8.62
C ILE A 487 -16.63 -16.76 -7.12
N MET A 488 -15.67 -16.01 -6.59
CA MET A 488 -15.39 -15.98 -5.17
C MET A 488 -16.10 -14.79 -4.54
N ILE A 489 -17.08 -15.05 -3.69
CA ILE A 489 -17.93 -14.02 -3.06
C ILE A 489 -17.58 -13.94 -1.58
N LEU A 490 -16.99 -12.83 -1.18
CA LEU A 490 -16.94 -12.41 0.21
C LEU A 490 -18.21 -11.61 0.48
N SER A 491 -19.15 -12.22 1.23
CA SER A 491 -20.36 -11.56 1.69
C SER A 491 -20.06 -10.82 2.99
N GLU A 492 -20.05 -9.49 2.90
CA GLU A 492 -19.71 -8.60 4.02
C GLU A 492 -20.57 -8.90 5.25
N THR A 493 -19.92 -9.18 6.34
CA THR A 493 -20.50 -9.41 7.67
C THR A 493 -21.59 -10.49 7.67
N PHE A 494 -21.48 -11.53 6.80
CA PHE A 494 -22.49 -12.59 6.73
C PHE A 494 -22.21 -13.71 7.73
N SER A 495 -23.20 -13.99 8.58
CA SER A 495 -23.22 -15.17 9.46
C SER A 495 -24.65 -15.47 9.91
N ASP A 496 -24.94 -16.71 10.28
CA ASP A 496 -26.23 -17.10 10.86
C ASP A 496 -26.36 -16.56 12.29
N PRO A 497 -27.21 -15.56 12.54
CA PRO A 497 -27.34 -14.96 13.87
C PRO A 497 -27.93 -15.94 14.92
N THR A 498 -28.64 -16.98 14.49
CA THR A 498 -29.22 -17.98 15.40
C THR A 498 -28.19 -18.91 16.06
N ARG A 499 -26.93 -18.88 15.57
CA ARG A 499 -25.84 -19.62 16.20
C ARG A 499 -25.20 -18.86 17.38
N VAL A 500 -25.50 -17.58 17.51
CA VAL A 500 -24.93 -16.76 18.59
C VAL A 500 -25.62 -17.10 19.91
N PRO A 501 -24.90 -17.51 20.97
CA PRO A 501 -25.50 -17.81 22.24
C PRO A 501 -26.31 -16.66 22.83
N GLY A 502 -27.54 -16.91 23.21
CA GLY A 502 -28.49 -15.92 23.75
C GLY A 502 -29.31 -15.20 22.66
N VAL A 503 -29.09 -15.49 21.38
CA VAL A 503 -29.87 -14.93 20.27
C VAL A 503 -30.84 -15.99 19.73
N SER A 504 -32.10 -15.64 19.61
CA SER A 504 -33.15 -16.54 19.14
C SER A 504 -34.22 -15.78 18.36
N PHE A 505 -34.69 -16.40 17.28
CA PHE A 505 -35.77 -15.87 16.45
C PHE A 505 -36.87 -16.92 16.25
N SER A 506 -38.12 -16.48 16.17
CA SER A 506 -39.25 -17.33 15.80
C SER A 506 -39.36 -17.57 14.28
N LEU A 507 -38.65 -16.81 13.48
CA LEU A 507 -38.48 -16.93 12.02
C LEU A 507 -37.06 -17.33 11.69
N ASP A 508 -36.86 -18.20 10.69
CA ASP A 508 -35.53 -18.52 10.17
C ASP A 508 -35.03 -17.34 9.30
N PRO A 509 -33.91 -16.69 9.65
CA PRO A 509 -33.40 -15.56 8.86
C PRO A 509 -32.76 -15.98 7.53
N ILE A 510 -32.29 -17.22 7.35
CA ILE A 510 -31.51 -17.64 6.17
C ILE A 510 -32.01 -19.02 5.61
N PRO A 511 -33.31 -19.20 5.34
CA PRO A 511 -33.84 -20.50 4.92
C PRO A 511 -33.27 -20.99 3.58
N ASN A 512 -32.99 -20.09 2.62
CA ASN A 512 -32.50 -20.46 1.30
C ASN A 512 -31.02 -20.91 1.38
N ILE A 513 -30.16 -20.13 2.02
CA ILE A 513 -28.75 -20.50 2.20
C ILE A 513 -28.61 -21.76 3.01
N ARG A 514 -29.48 -21.99 4.02
CA ARG A 514 -29.51 -23.21 4.78
C ARG A 514 -29.84 -24.43 3.89
N ASN A 515 -30.79 -24.27 2.96
CA ASN A 515 -31.10 -25.30 1.95
C ASN A 515 -29.93 -25.54 0.99
N ILE A 516 -29.30 -24.51 0.50
CA ILE A 516 -28.12 -24.60 -0.37
C ILE A 516 -27.02 -25.38 0.36
N LYS A 517 -26.71 -25.02 1.60
CA LYS A 517 -25.70 -25.70 2.43
C LYS A 517 -26.02 -27.19 2.65
N ASN A 518 -27.29 -27.57 2.71
CA ASN A 518 -27.70 -28.96 2.83
C ASN A 518 -27.45 -29.80 1.58
N THR A 519 -27.38 -29.20 0.42
CA THR A 519 -27.29 -29.90 -0.87
C THR A 519 -25.92 -29.80 -1.55
N THR A 520 -25.01 -28.96 -1.03
CA THR A 520 -23.69 -28.73 -1.64
C THR A 520 -22.58 -28.77 -0.58
N THR A 521 -21.32 -28.62 -1.02
CA THR A 521 -20.16 -28.53 -0.13
C THR A 521 -20.26 -27.29 0.74
N SER A 522 -20.27 -27.46 2.07
CA SER A 522 -20.52 -26.36 2.99
C SER A 522 -20.04 -26.64 4.40
N GLY A 523 -20.05 -25.62 5.24
CA GLY A 523 -19.68 -25.69 6.64
C GLY A 523 -19.58 -24.33 7.31
N LEU A 524 -18.72 -24.26 8.32
CA LEU A 524 -18.36 -23.04 9.05
C LEU A 524 -16.88 -22.68 8.81
N MET A 525 -16.60 -21.41 8.70
CA MET A 525 -15.25 -20.87 8.53
C MET A 525 -14.81 -20.18 9.81
N LEU A 526 -13.66 -20.58 10.37
CA LEU A 526 -13.02 -19.87 11.46
C LEU A 526 -12.36 -18.58 10.94
N SER A 527 -12.98 -17.46 11.22
CA SER A 527 -12.52 -16.12 10.83
C SER A 527 -11.48 -15.56 11.80
N PRO A 528 -10.46 -14.84 11.33
CA PRO A 528 -9.63 -14.01 12.19
C PRO A 528 -10.35 -12.74 12.68
N GLY A 529 -11.48 -12.36 12.08
CA GLY A 529 -12.22 -11.13 12.35
C GLY A 529 -13.44 -11.32 13.27
N TYR A 530 -13.73 -10.28 14.06
CA TYR A 530 -15.00 -10.05 14.75
C TYR A 530 -15.24 -8.54 14.76
N GLY A 531 -16.37 -8.11 14.21
CA GLY A 531 -16.69 -6.68 14.06
C GLY A 531 -15.72 -5.92 13.14
N GLY A 532 -15.04 -6.62 12.23
CA GLY A 532 -14.13 -6.04 11.28
C GLY A 532 -12.95 -6.95 10.88
N GLY A 533 -12.16 -6.48 9.92
CA GLY A 533 -10.97 -7.21 9.46
C GLY A 533 -11.14 -7.89 8.10
N THR A 534 -12.16 -7.54 7.34
CA THR A 534 -12.53 -8.09 6.01
C THR A 534 -11.32 -8.39 5.11
N ALA A 535 -10.40 -7.43 4.97
CA ALA A 535 -9.21 -7.61 4.14
C ALA A 535 -8.28 -8.75 4.58
N ASN A 536 -8.34 -9.17 5.84
CA ASN A 536 -7.55 -10.28 6.35
C ASN A 536 -8.07 -11.61 5.84
N ILE A 537 -9.39 -11.75 5.83
CA ILE A 537 -10.07 -12.94 5.34
C ILE A 537 -9.93 -13.03 3.81
N GLU A 538 -10.14 -11.91 3.13
CA GLU A 538 -9.94 -11.75 1.70
C GLU A 538 -8.50 -12.13 1.27
N TYR A 539 -7.48 -11.63 1.99
CA TYR A 539 -6.08 -11.98 1.74
C TYR A 539 -5.83 -13.49 1.87
N GLN A 540 -6.35 -14.12 2.94
CA GLN A 540 -6.20 -15.56 3.15
C GLN A 540 -6.88 -16.36 2.03
N ALA A 541 -8.10 -15.99 1.65
CA ALA A 541 -8.87 -16.67 0.60
C ALA A 541 -8.19 -16.58 -0.78
N LEU A 542 -7.64 -15.42 -1.12
CA LEU A 542 -6.98 -15.20 -2.41
C LEU A 542 -5.59 -15.83 -2.49
N THR A 543 -4.86 -15.93 -1.37
CA THR A 543 -3.44 -16.35 -1.40
C THR A 543 -3.21 -17.76 -0.87
N GLY A 544 -4.12 -18.30 -0.06
CA GLY A 544 -3.91 -19.54 0.67
C GLY A 544 -2.95 -19.39 1.86
N LEU A 545 -2.53 -18.17 2.21
CA LEU A 545 -1.66 -17.88 3.35
C LEU A 545 -2.51 -17.56 4.58
N ASN A 546 -2.01 -17.83 5.80
CA ASN A 546 -2.80 -17.65 7.03
C ASN A 546 -2.14 -16.68 8.00
N LEU A 547 -2.96 -15.86 8.65
CA LEU A 547 -2.48 -14.89 9.65
C LEU A 547 -1.82 -15.53 10.86
N ALA A 548 -2.17 -16.77 11.21
CA ALA A 548 -1.59 -17.50 12.33
C ALA A 548 -0.06 -17.68 12.24
N ASN A 549 0.51 -17.63 11.03
CA ASN A 549 1.95 -17.75 10.79
C ASN A 549 2.69 -16.41 10.84
N PHE A 550 1.98 -15.29 10.80
CA PHE A 550 2.61 -13.97 10.87
C PHE A 550 2.88 -13.53 12.31
N ASN A 551 3.81 -12.61 12.48
CA ASN A 551 4.06 -11.96 13.76
C ASN A 551 2.91 -11.02 14.12
N ASP A 552 2.75 -10.73 15.42
CA ASP A 552 1.70 -9.84 15.93
C ASP A 552 1.77 -8.42 15.39
N SER A 553 2.93 -8.00 14.89
CA SER A 553 3.11 -6.71 14.21
C SER A 553 2.48 -6.63 12.81
N LEU A 554 2.20 -7.76 12.19
CA LEU A 554 1.45 -7.80 10.93
C LEU A 554 -0.04 -8.04 11.23
N ILE A 555 -0.81 -6.98 11.17
CA ILE A 555 -2.23 -6.97 11.51
C ILE A 555 -3.07 -7.04 10.24
N VAL A 556 -2.73 -6.22 9.24
CA VAL A 556 -3.46 -6.12 7.97
C VAL A 556 -2.45 -6.27 6.82
N PRO A 557 -2.36 -7.46 6.19
CA PRO A 557 -1.44 -7.70 5.08
C PRO A 557 -1.60 -6.71 3.93
N TYR A 558 -2.82 -6.27 3.63
CA TYR A 558 -3.11 -5.31 2.57
C TYR A 558 -2.52 -3.92 2.78
N GLN A 559 -2.25 -3.54 4.02
CA GLN A 559 -1.60 -2.27 4.35
C GLN A 559 -0.09 -2.44 4.57
N GLN A 560 0.31 -3.55 5.16
CA GLN A 560 1.64 -3.69 5.75
C GLN A 560 2.58 -4.60 4.94
N LEU A 561 2.04 -5.50 4.12
CA LEU A 561 2.83 -6.52 3.41
C LEU A 561 2.70 -6.41 1.88
N VAL A 562 1.50 -6.62 1.33
CA VAL A 562 1.27 -6.74 -0.12
C VAL A 562 1.74 -5.50 -0.90
N PRO A 563 1.53 -4.26 -0.43
CA PRO A 563 2.03 -3.07 -1.13
C PRO A 563 3.56 -3.07 -1.31
N ASN A 564 4.29 -3.74 -0.42
CA ASN A 564 5.75 -3.80 -0.44
C ASN A 564 6.32 -5.02 -1.20
N GLN A 565 5.48 -5.99 -1.59
CA GLN A 565 5.89 -7.15 -2.38
C GLN A 565 5.99 -6.78 -3.87
N ASN A 566 6.96 -7.35 -4.58
CA ASN A 566 7.10 -7.11 -6.02
C ASN A 566 6.11 -7.92 -6.85
N ASP A 567 5.86 -9.15 -6.47
CA ASP A 567 5.09 -10.12 -7.26
C ASP A 567 4.44 -11.15 -6.32
N PRO A 568 3.40 -10.73 -5.57
CA PRO A 568 2.69 -11.62 -4.66
C PRO A 568 1.85 -12.63 -5.46
N TYR A 569 1.88 -13.89 -5.03
CA TYR A 569 1.03 -14.93 -5.60
C TYR A 569 -0.41 -14.82 -5.09
N SER A 570 -1.36 -15.11 -5.98
CA SER A 570 -2.77 -15.30 -5.66
C SER A 570 -3.45 -16.26 -6.66
N PHE A 571 -4.50 -16.93 -6.25
CA PHE A 571 -5.13 -18.02 -7.02
C PHE A 571 -5.74 -17.59 -8.35
N ASN A 572 -6.19 -16.36 -8.50
CA ASN A 572 -6.68 -15.82 -9.77
C ASN A 572 -5.63 -15.90 -10.90
N GLN A 573 -4.33 -15.95 -10.55
CA GLN A 573 -3.24 -16.07 -11.51
C GLN A 573 -3.27 -17.43 -12.27
N ILE A 574 -3.96 -18.44 -11.74
CA ILE A 574 -4.17 -19.73 -12.42
C ILE A 574 -4.94 -19.50 -13.73
N TRP A 575 -6.07 -18.77 -13.69
CA TRP A 575 -6.86 -18.40 -14.87
C TRP A 575 -6.11 -17.44 -15.79
N MET A 576 -5.41 -16.48 -15.21
CA MET A 576 -4.62 -15.52 -15.98
C MET A 576 -3.51 -16.21 -16.78
N LYS A 577 -2.87 -17.24 -16.24
CA LYS A 577 -1.84 -18.00 -16.93
C LYS A 577 -2.40 -18.75 -18.13
N LYS A 578 -3.59 -19.33 -18.01
CA LYS A 578 -4.23 -20.11 -19.07
C LYS A 578 -4.91 -19.24 -20.14
N TYR A 579 -5.63 -18.18 -19.71
CA TYR A 579 -6.51 -17.40 -20.58
C TYR A 579 -6.08 -15.93 -20.76
N GLY A 580 -4.96 -15.53 -20.15
CA GLY A 580 -4.42 -14.18 -20.24
C GLY A 580 -4.98 -13.24 -19.18
N LYS A 581 -4.48 -12.00 -19.18
CA LYS A 581 -4.75 -11.01 -18.11
C LYS A 581 -6.24 -10.73 -17.87
N ASN A 582 -7.07 -10.77 -18.91
CA ASN A 582 -8.48 -10.44 -18.81
C ASN A 582 -9.32 -11.55 -18.15
N ALA A 583 -8.73 -12.70 -17.85
CA ALA A 583 -9.40 -13.79 -17.16
C ALA A 583 -9.56 -13.58 -15.63
N SER A 584 -9.20 -12.43 -15.11
CA SER A 584 -9.33 -12.15 -13.68
C SER A 584 -9.81 -10.72 -13.47
N THR A 585 -10.97 -10.55 -12.83
CA THR A 585 -11.63 -9.26 -12.58
C THR A 585 -12.25 -9.25 -11.18
N ALA A 586 -12.32 -8.07 -10.58
CA ALA A 586 -12.90 -7.90 -9.25
C ALA A 586 -13.98 -6.80 -9.24
N VAL A 587 -14.95 -6.98 -8.35
CA VAL A 587 -16.06 -6.05 -8.07
C VAL A 587 -16.11 -5.76 -6.58
N HIS A 588 -16.19 -4.48 -6.22
CA HIS A 588 -16.40 -4.04 -4.84
C HIS A 588 -17.23 -2.76 -4.84
N PRO A 589 -18.51 -2.79 -4.44
CA PRO A 589 -19.40 -1.64 -4.47
C PRO A 589 -19.11 -0.65 -3.32
N PHE A 590 -17.86 -0.22 -3.24
CA PHE A 590 -17.35 0.76 -2.28
C PHE A 590 -16.16 1.53 -2.86
N GLN A 591 -15.42 2.28 -2.02
CA GLN A 591 -14.22 3.00 -2.46
C GLN A 591 -13.03 2.06 -2.68
N GLN A 592 -12.35 2.20 -3.82
CA GLN A 592 -11.19 1.39 -4.17
C GLN A 592 -9.98 1.56 -3.23
N SER A 593 -9.90 2.69 -2.52
CA SER A 593 -8.82 3.00 -1.59
C SER A 593 -8.92 2.26 -0.25
N MET A 594 -10.12 1.76 0.10
CA MET A 594 -10.29 0.99 1.33
C MET A 594 -9.41 -0.26 1.31
N TYR A 595 -8.61 -0.44 2.37
CA TYR A 595 -7.57 -1.47 2.47
C TYR A 595 -6.54 -1.44 1.31
N LEU A 596 -6.41 -0.34 0.58
CA LEU A 596 -5.54 -0.22 -0.60
C LEU A 596 -5.87 -1.27 -1.68
N ARG A 597 -7.15 -1.65 -1.86
CA ARG A 597 -7.56 -2.68 -2.83
C ARG A 597 -7.12 -2.36 -4.24
N ASN A 598 -7.17 -1.10 -4.67
CA ASN A 598 -6.67 -0.64 -5.97
C ASN A 598 -5.18 -0.95 -6.21
N ILE A 599 -4.35 -0.96 -5.16
CA ILE A 599 -2.94 -1.34 -5.21
C ILE A 599 -2.80 -2.85 -5.17
N ASN A 600 -3.46 -3.49 -4.18
CA ASN A 600 -3.30 -4.90 -3.89
C ASN A 600 -3.82 -5.79 -5.02
N TYR A 601 -5.02 -5.51 -5.55
CA TYR A 601 -5.59 -6.27 -6.65
C TYR A 601 -4.77 -6.17 -7.94
N ARG A 602 -4.23 -4.99 -8.23
CA ARG A 602 -3.29 -4.82 -9.35
C ARG A 602 -2.03 -5.66 -9.15
N LYS A 603 -1.49 -5.77 -7.92
CA LYS A 603 -0.32 -6.61 -7.61
C LYS A 603 -0.64 -8.10 -7.70
N PHE A 604 -1.84 -8.50 -7.33
CA PHE A 604 -2.34 -9.86 -7.55
C PHE A 604 -2.65 -10.16 -9.02
N GLY A 605 -2.59 -9.16 -9.90
CA GLY A 605 -2.75 -9.33 -11.32
C GLY A 605 -4.18 -9.21 -11.83
N PHE A 606 -5.16 -8.80 -11.01
CA PHE A 606 -6.50 -8.52 -11.53
C PHE A 606 -6.43 -7.48 -12.66
N SER A 607 -7.12 -7.73 -13.76
CA SER A 607 -7.14 -6.84 -14.92
C SER A 607 -7.84 -5.53 -14.63
N TYR A 608 -8.89 -5.60 -13.82
CA TYR A 608 -9.68 -4.46 -13.39
C TYR A 608 -10.33 -4.71 -12.03
N LEU A 609 -10.50 -3.63 -11.26
CA LEU A 609 -11.31 -3.58 -10.05
C LEU A 609 -12.41 -2.55 -10.28
N TYR A 610 -13.66 -3.01 -10.39
CA TYR A 610 -14.84 -2.17 -10.50
C TYR A 610 -15.31 -1.75 -9.11
N THR A 611 -15.39 -0.43 -8.89
CA THR A 611 -15.80 0.20 -7.64
C THR A 611 -16.68 1.42 -7.92
N LEU A 612 -17.21 2.05 -6.88
CA LEU A 612 -18.00 3.28 -7.03
C LEU A 612 -17.17 4.45 -7.59
N ASP A 613 -15.87 4.49 -7.29
CA ASP A 613 -14.94 5.58 -7.63
C ASP A 613 -13.82 5.15 -8.60
N SER A 614 -13.90 3.95 -9.20
CA SER A 614 -12.94 3.51 -10.21
C SER A 614 -13.13 4.26 -11.54
N LYS A 615 -12.13 4.22 -12.42
CA LYS A 615 -12.16 4.91 -13.73
C LYS A 615 -13.37 4.52 -14.58
N ILE A 616 -13.80 3.26 -14.52
CA ILE A 616 -15.06 2.76 -15.05
C ILE A 616 -15.86 2.34 -13.80
N PRO A 617 -16.74 3.21 -13.27
CA PRO A 617 -17.46 2.91 -12.05
C PRO A 617 -18.52 1.83 -12.28
N LEU A 618 -18.98 1.24 -11.18
CA LEU A 618 -20.12 0.34 -11.20
C LEU A 618 -21.36 1.05 -11.74
N LYS A 619 -22.21 0.30 -12.43
CA LYS A 619 -23.50 0.79 -12.95
C LYS A 619 -24.62 0.50 -11.96
N HIS A 620 -24.54 -0.65 -11.29
CA HIS A 620 -25.52 -1.15 -10.36
C HIS A 620 -25.13 -0.69 -8.96
N THR A 621 -25.87 0.25 -8.41
CA THR A 621 -25.53 0.94 -7.15
C THR A 621 -26.75 1.21 -6.27
N GLY A 622 -27.88 0.57 -6.58
CA GLY A 622 -29.11 0.68 -5.77
C GLY A 622 -28.92 0.16 -4.36
N CYS A 623 -29.68 0.73 -3.43
CA CYS A 623 -29.69 0.36 -2.03
C CYS A 623 -31.06 -0.16 -1.63
N ILE A 624 -31.16 -0.89 -0.52
CA ILE A 624 -32.45 -1.30 0.03
C ILE A 624 -32.97 -0.19 0.96
N ASP A 625 -34.15 0.33 0.67
CA ASP A 625 -34.82 1.37 1.46
C ASP A 625 -33.88 2.53 1.83
N ARG A 626 -33.56 2.72 3.11
CA ARG A 626 -32.68 3.76 3.62
C ARG A 626 -31.27 3.25 3.95
N SER A 627 -30.92 2.01 3.54
CA SER A 627 -29.58 1.51 3.75
C SER A 627 -28.54 2.38 3.02
N PRO A 628 -27.40 2.73 3.63
CA PRO A 628 -26.37 3.52 2.97
C PRO A 628 -25.46 2.68 2.05
N TYR A 629 -25.71 1.38 1.94
CA TYR A 629 -24.85 0.45 1.21
C TYR A 629 -25.57 -0.12 -0.01
N VAL A 630 -24.80 -0.34 -1.07
CA VAL A 630 -25.28 -1.03 -2.27
C VAL A 630 -25.74 -2.43 -1.91
N SER A 631 -26.92 -2.83 -2.41
CA SER A 631 -27.48 -4.16 -2.14
C SER A 631 -26.66 -5.27 -2.77
N ASP A 632 -26.78 -6.48 -2.20
CA ASP A 632 -26.14 -7.69 -2.76
C ASP A 632 -26.73 -8.00 -4.13
N SER A 633 -28.01 -7.75 -4.37
CA SER A 633 -28.65 -7.86 -5.68
C SER A 633 -27.95 -7.03 -6.75
N GLU A 634 -27.66 -5.76 -6.47
CA GLU A 634 -26.95 -4.85 -7.39
C GLU A 634 -25.48 -5.30 -7.60
N ALA A 635 -24.85 -5.78 -6.54
CA ALA A 635 -23.51 -6.33 -6.63
C ALA A 635 -23.47 -7.60 -7.50
N TYR A 636 -24.47 -8.48 -7.36
CA TYR A 636 -24.63 -9.68 -8.18
C TYR A 636 -24.96 -9.34 -9.63
N GLN A 637 -25.79 -8.32 -9.88
CA GLN A 637 -26.06 -7.85 -11.23
C GLN A 637 -24.78 -7.35 -11.92
N SER A 638 -23.85 -6.76 -11.17
CA SER A 638 -22.55 -6.36 -11.71
C SER A 638 -21.71 -7.57 -12.15
N ILE A 639 -21.81 -8.71 -11.45
CA ILE A 639 -21.18 -9.98 -11.87
C ILE A 639 -21.85 -10.56 -13.10
N LEU A 640 -23.18 -10.56 -13.17
CA LEU A 640 -23.94 -11.02 -14.34
C LEU A 640 -23.58 -10.22 -15.59
N ASP A 641 -23.47 -8.90 -15.49
CA ASP A 641 -22.99 -8.03 -16.58
C ASP A 641 -21.58 -8.42 -17.07
N LEU A 642 -20.71 -8.88 -16.19
CA LEU A 642 -19.35 -9.33 -16.56
C LEU A 642 -19.37 -10.68 -17.26
N LEU A 643 -20.24 -11.59 -16.84
CA LEU A 643 -20.45 -12.90 -17.47
C LEU A 643 -21.06 -12.73 -18.87
N ASP A 644 -22.06 -11.87 -19.03
CA ASP A 644 -22.74 -11.60 -20.31
C ASP A 644 -21.82 -11.01 -21.38
N ARG A 645 -20.93 -10.11 -20.98
CA ARG A 645 -19.93 -9.53 -21.91
C ARG A 645 -19.00 -10.58 -22.53
N GLN A 646 -18.93 -11.78 -21.96
CA GLN A 646 -18.06 -12.86 -22.36
C GLN A 646 -18.81 -14.16 -22.70
N GLN A 647 -20.13 -14.07 -22.97
CA GLN A 647 -20.95 -15.24 -23.32
C GLN A 647 -20.38 -16.01 -24.53
N ASP A 648 -19.84 -15.31 -25.52
CA ASP A 648 -19.23 -15.91 -26.71
C ASP A 648 -17.82 -16.47 -26.48
N SER A 649 -17.23 -16.24 -25.32
CA SER A 649 -15.88 -16.72 -24.98
C SER A 649 -15.92 -18.12 -24.36
N LYS A 650 -15.18 -19.05 -24.95
CA LYS A 650 -14.93 -20.37 -24.37
C LYS A 650 -13.98 -20.35 -23.16
N SER A 651 -13.43 -19.20 -22.81
CA SER A 651 -12.51 -19.04 -21.69
C SER A 651 -13.24 -18.82 -20.38
N SER A 652 -12.80 -19.53 -19.36
CA SER A 652 -13.26 -19.37 -18.01
C SER A 652 -12.53 -18.21 -17.32
N GLN A 653 -13.11 -17.68 -16.23
CA GLN A 653 -12.60 -16.54 -15.51
C GLN A 653 -12.51 -16.80 -14.01
N PHE A 654 -11.73 -15.98 -13.34
CA PHE A 654 -11.79 -15.82 -11.90
C PHE A 654 -12.41 -14.44 -11.59
N LEU A 655 -13.57 -14.44 -10.96
CA LEU A 655 -14.27 -13.23 -10.55
C LEU A 655 -14.27 -13.14 -9.04
N GLN A 656 -13.76 -12.03 -8.50
CA GLN A 656 -13.83 -11.74 -7.07
C GLN A 656 -14.93 -10.71 -6.83
N LEU A 657 -15.86 -11.01 -5.92
CA LEU A 657 -16.84 -10.06 -5.41
C LEU A 657 -16.63 -9.86 -3.91
N VAL A 658 -16.61 -8.61 -3.46
CA VAL A 658 -16.67 -8.22 -2.05
C VAL A 658 -17.88 -7.33 -1.88
N THR A 659 -18.92 -7.78 -1.21
CA THR A 659 -20.18 -7.02 -1.06
C THR A 659 -20.11 -5.98 0.06
N MET A 660 -21.19 -5.24 0.32
CA MET A 660 -21.23 -4.18 1.33
C MET A 660 -22.56 -4.12 2.10
N GLN A 661 -23.61 -4.81 1.69
CA GLN A 661 -24.97 -4.63 2.18
C GLN A 661 -25.10 -4.65 3.71
N ASN A 662 -24.44 -5.61 4.36
CA ASN A 662 -24.53 -5.84 5.80
C ASN A 662 -23.44 -5.13 6.62
N HIS A 663 -22.71 -4.18 6.03
CA HIS A 663 -21.68 -3.45 6.75
C HIS A 663 -22.27 -2.51 7.82
N MET A 664 -21.65 -2.44 8.97
CA MET A 664 -22.03 -1.48 10.03
C MET A 664 -21.90 0.00 9.53
N PRO A 665 -22.61 0.95 10.14
CA PRO A 665 -23.50 0.86 11.32
C PRO A 665 -24.88 0.30 10.97
N TYR A 666 -25.61 -0.14 12.00
CA TYR A 666 -26.97 -0.63 11.86
C TYR A 666 -27.96 0.44 12.36
N GLY A 667 -28.67 1.04 11.43
CA GLY A 667 -29.65 2.10 11.69
C GLY A 667 -31.10 1.65 11.43
N ASP A 668 -32.02 2.61 11.37
CA ASP A 668 -33.39 2.38 10.92
C ASP A 668 -33.43 2.35 9.38
N TYR A 669 -32.91 1.26 8.79
CA TYR A 669 -32.72 1.16 7.36
C TYR A 669 -33.91 0.58 6.61
N TYR A 670 -34.59 -0.41 7.19
CA TYR A 670 -35.56 -1.22 6.49
C TYR A 670 -37.00 -0.86 6.89
N ASP A 671 -37.88 -0.61 5.92
CA ASP A 671 -39.25 -0.15 6.14
C ASP A 671 -40.12 -1.18 6.88
N ASN A 672 -39.91 -2.47 6.63
CA ASN A 672 -40.63 -3.57 7.24
C ASN A 672 -39.66 -4.61 7.77
N ASN A 673 -39.33 -4.51 9.05
CA ASN A 673 -38.42 -5.44 9.69
C ASN A 673 -39.16 -6.41 10.60
N GLU A 674 -39.62 -7.55 10.03
CA GLU A 674 -40.29 -8.63 10.74
C GLU A 674 -39.46 -9.26 11.83
N PHE A 675 -38.15 -9.14 11.80
CA PHE A 675 -37.28 -9.66 12.84
C PHE A 675 -37.29 -8.82 14.12
N SER A 676 -37.86 -7.63 14.09
CA SER A 676 -38.15 -6.85 15.31
C SER A 676 -39.15 -7.57 16.21
N ASP A 677 -40.21 -8.16 15.62
CA ASP A 677 -41.24 -8.93 16.34
C ASP A 677 -40.82 -10.40 16.54
N ALA A 678 -40.04 -10.92 15.59
CA ALA A 678 -39.58 -12.32 15.63
C ALA A 678 -38.43 -12.58 16.62
N ASN A 679 -37.75 -11.52 17.09
CA ASN A 679 -36.65 -11.66 18.05
C ASN A 679 -37.18 -12.01 19.46
N ILE A 680 -37.04 -13.27 19.83
CA ILE A 680 -37.46 -13.84 21.13
C ILE A 680 -36.29 -14.03 22.09
N SER A 681 -35.13 -13.42 21.82
CA SER A 681 -33.95 -13.45 22.69
C SER A 681 -34.26 -12.85 24.05
N GLU A 682 -33.74 -13.48 25.10
CA GLU A 682 -33.79 -12.97 26.47
C GLU A 682 -32.49 -12.21 26.78
N ASP A 683 -32.50 -11.39 27.83
CA ASP A 683 -31.32 -10.73 28.40
C ASP A 683 -30.49 -9.79 27.47
N LEU A 684 -31.02 -9.34 26.34
CA LEU A 684 -30.39 -8.36 25.48
C LEU A 684 -30.77 -6.93 25.88
N SER A 685 -29.81 -6.00 25.85
CA SER A 685 -30.11 -4.58 25.97
C SER A 685 -30.90 -4.07 24.75
N ASP A 686 -31.67 -2.98 24.91
CA ASP A 686 -32.47 -2.42 23.80
C ASP A 686 -31.60 -2.06 22.57
N GLY A 687 -30.40 -1.51 22.81
CA GLY A 687 -29.47 -1.15 21.73
C GLY A 687 -28.87 -2.35 21.03
N GLU A 688 -28.53 -3.39 21.77
CA GLU A 688 -28.04 -4.66 21.22
C GLU A 688 -29.13 -5.35 20.39
N ARG A 689 -30.34 -5.45 20.93
CA ARG A 689 -31.52 -6.00 20.25
C ARG A 689 -31.83 -5.25 18.95
N TRP A 690 -31.79 -3.91 19.00
CA TRP A 690 -31.99 -3.09 17.81
C TRP A 690 -30.97 -3.40 16.69
N ASN A 691 -29.68 -3.42 17.02
CA ASN A 691 -28.61 -3.72 16.06
C ASN A 691 -28.78 -5.13 15.48
N ILE A 692 -29.08 -6.11 16.33
CA ILE A 692 -29.29 -7.51 15.91
C ILE A 692 -30.50 -7.61 14.98
N ASN A 693 -31.62 -6.94 15.27
CA ASN A 693 -32.80 -6.98 14.42
C ASN A 693 -32.53 -6.37 13.02
N THR A 694 -31.87 -5.22 12.97
CA THR A 694 -31.52 -4.58 11.68
C THR A 694 -30.53 -5.43 10.90
N TYR A 695 -29.50 -5.96 11.56
CA TYR A 695 -28.54 -6.87 10.94
C TYR A 695 -29.23 -8.11 10.38
N THR A 696 -30.11 -8.74 11.16
CA THR A 696 -30.83 -9.97 10.77
C THR A 696 -31.72 -9.72 9.55
N LYS A 697 -32.39 -8.58 9.45
CA LYS A 697 -33.13 -8.20 8.24
C LYS A 697 -32.24 -8.06 7.02
N GLY A 698 -31.05 -7.44 7.16
CA GLY A 698 -30.07 -7.36 6.09
C GLY A 698 -29.58 -8.73 5.63
N ILE A 699 -29.31 -9.65 6.56
CA ILE A 699 -28.94 -11.04 6.28
C ILE A 699 -30.08 -11.81 5.56
N ASN A 700 -31.32 -11.55 5.93
CA ASN A 700 -32.47 -12.14 5.25
C ASN A 700 -32.59 -11.66 3.79
N TRP A 701 -32.29 -10.40 3.51
CA TRP A 701 -32.18 -9.91 2.13
C TRP A 701 -31.04 -10.62 1.39
N THR A 702 -29.85 -10.71 1.96
CA THR A 702 -28.73 -11.47 1.38
C THR A 702 -29.10 -12.92 1.06
N ASP A 703 -29.86 -13.59 1.94
CA ASP A 703 -30.34 -14.95 1.74
C ASP A 703 -31.20 -15.10 0.47
N GLN A 704 -32.17 -14.20 0.29
CA GLN A 704 -33.06 -14.17 -0.88
C GLN A 704 -32.30 -13.81 -2.15
N GLU A 705 -31.52 -12.74 -2.13
CA GLU A 705 -30.78 -12.24 -3.27
C GLU A 705 -29.70 -13.23 -3.73
N THR A 706 -29.09 -13.98 -2.80
CA THR A 706 -28.11 -15.03 -3.13
C THR A 706 -28.82 -16.21 -3.82
N ALA A 707 -29.98 -16.64 -3.33
CA ALA A 707 -30.76 -17.70 -3.97
C ALA A 707 -31.16 -17.30 -5.40
N ASP A 708 -31.62 -16.09 -5.59
CA ASP A 708 -32.02 -15.55 -6.91
C ASP A 708 -30.82 -15.46 -7.85
N PHE A 709 -29.66 -15.04 -7.36
CA PHE A 709 -28.42 -15.00 -8.13
C PHE A 709 -27.98 -16.41 -8.57
N LEU A 710 -27.96 -17.40 -7.67
CA LEU A 710 -27.61 -18.77 -8.02
C LEU A 710 -28.59 -19.38 -9.02
N ASN A 711 -29.90 -19.08 -8.91
CA ASN A 711 -30.91 -19.49 -9.88
C ASN A 711 -30.64 -18.92 -11.28
N GLN A 712 -30.18 -17.66 -11.38
CA GLN A 712 -29.81 -17.05 -12.66
C GLN A 712 -28.53 -17.69 -13.23
N LEU A 713 -27.53 -17.95 -12.39
CA LEU A 713 -26.31 -18.66 -12.81
C LEU A 713 -26.59 -20.09 -13.29
N ASP A 714 -27.60 -20.76 -12.71
CA ASP A 714 -27.99 -22.12 -13.10
C ASP A 714 -28.60 -22.20 -14.50
N GLN A 715 -29.16 -21.10 -15.01
CA GLN A 715 -29.66 -20.98 -16.39
C GLN A 715 -28.58 -20.71 -17.43
N MET A 716 -27.32 -20.50 -17.03
CA MET A 716 -26.25 -20.23 -17.97
C MET A 716 -25.61 -21.51 -18.47
N ASP A 717 -25.33 -21.60 -19.78
CA ASP A 717 -24.67 -22.73 -20.41
C ASP A 717 -23.16 -22.84 -20.11
N LYS A 718 -22.61 -21.84 -19.43
CA LYS A 718 -21.20 -21.77 -19.04
C LYS A 718 -20.99 -22.46 -17.70
N PRO A 719 -19.99 -23.36 -17.56
CA PRO A 719 -19.64 -23.94 -16.25
C PRO A 719 -19.20 -22.88 -15.26
N ILE A 720 -19.91 -22.81 -14.12
CA ILE A 720 -19.66 -21.82 -13.06
C ILE A 720 -19.60 -22.55 -11.71
N THR A 721 -18.60 -22.18 -10.90
CA THR A 721 -18.50 -22.59 -9.51
C THR A 721 -18.44 -21.33 -8.63
N VAL A 722 -19.33 -21.25 -7.63
CA VAL A 722 -19.38 -20.17 -6.65
C VAL A 722 -18.77 -20.62 -5.35
N ILE A 723 -17.85 -19.84 -4.81
CA ILE A 723 -17.33 -19.96 -3.45
C ILE A 723 -17.89 -18.77 -2.67
N PHE A 724 -18.90 -19.02 -1.83
CA PHE A 724 -19.55 -18.01 -1.00
C PHE A 724 -19.09 -18.15 0.44
N TYR A 725 -18.73 -17.05 1.08
CA TYR A 725 -18.36 -17.05 2.51
C TYR A 725 -18.61 -15.69 3.15
N GLY A 726 -19.07 -15.70 4.41
CA GLY A 726 -19.06 -14.51 5.25
C GLY A 726 -17.65 -14.27 5.78
N ASP A 727 -17.26 -13.01 5.93
CA ASP A 727 -15.93 -12.68 6.42
C ASP A 727 -15.81 -12.70 7.94
N HIS A 728 -16.73 -12.08 8.66
CA HIS A 728 -16.76 -12.04 10.13
C HIS A 728 -18.16 -11.76 10.66
N LEU A 729 -18.41 -12.04 11.93
CA LEU A 729 -19.61 -11.57 12.60
C LEU A 729 -19.54 -10.07 12.87
N PRO A 730 -20.69 -9.36 12.90
CA PRO A 730 -20.73 -7.97 13.34
C PRO A 730 -20.39 -7.86 14.84
N GLY A 731 -19.77 -6.78 15.22
CA GLY A 731 -19.41 -6.49 16.63
C GLY A 731 -20.60 -5.91 17.42
N ILE A 732 -21.74 -6.60 17.41
CA ILE A 732 -23.00 -6.16 18.03
C ILE A 732 -23.52 -7.09 19.12
N TYR A 733 -22.85 -8.20 19.36
CA TYR A 733 -23.26 -9.22 20.32
C TYR A 733 -22.55 -9.02 21.67
N ASP A 734 -22.82 -7.89 22.33
CA ASP A 734 -22.12 -7.50 23.58
C ASP A 734 -22.34 -8.52 24.69
N THR A 735 -23.57 -9.02 24.85
CA THR A 735 -23.93 -10.01 25.89
C THR A 735 -23.21 -11.33 25.68
N ALA A 736 -23.17 -11.81 24.44
CA ALA A 736 -22.45 -13.04 24.09
C ALA A 736 -20.93 -12.88 24.22
N ASP A 737 -20.36 -11.70 23.86
CA ASP A 737 -18.92 -11.41 23.91
C ASP A 737 -18.38 -11.32 25.35
N MET A 738 -19.21 -10.96 26.32
CA MET A 738 -18.82 -10.98 27.74
C MET A 738 -18.42 -12.39 28.23
N ASN A 739 -18.94 -13.44 27.60
CA ASN A 739 -18.58 -14.83 27.94
C ASN A 739 -17.41 -15.31 27.08
N LYS A 740 -16.25 -15.47 27.68
CA LYS A 740 -15.02 -15.94 27.01
C LYS A 740 -15.14 -17.31 26.34
N ASN A 741 -16.12 -18.13 26.75
CA ASN A 741 -16.35 -19.43 26.15
C ASN A 741 -17.01 -19.31 24.76
N ASN A 742 -17.61 -18.17 24.44
CA ASN A 742 -18.25 -17.91 23.14
C ASN A 742 -17.25 -17.44 22.09
N LYS A 743 -15.96 -17.32 22.43
CA LYS A 743 -14.95 -16.76 21.54
C LYS A 743 -14.88 -17.45 20.18
N THR A 744 -14.95 -18.76 20.12
CA THR A 744 -14.88 -19.52 18.86
C THR A 744 -16.12 -19.26 18.02
N VAL A 745 -17.32 -19.39 18.60
CA VAL A 745 -18.59 -19.20 17.86
C VAL A 745 -18.75 -17.78 17.32
N LEU A 746 -18.23 -16.77 18.02
CA LEU A 746 -18.22 -15.38 17.56
C LEU A 746 -17.22 -15.12 16.41
N HIS A 747 -16.41 -16.11 16.07
CA HIS A 747 -15.47 -16.07 14.93
C HIS A 747 -15.82 -17.09 13.84
N GLU A 748 -17.00 -17.70 13.90
CA GLU A 748 -17.46 -18.68 12.91
C GLU A 748 -18.49 -18.07 11.96
N THR A 749 -18.17 -18.04 10.68
CA THR A 749 -19.06 -17.60 9.61
C THR A 749 -19.49 -18.75 8.74
N ASP A 750 -20.50 -18.55 7.92
CA ASP A 750 -21.02 -19.56 7.02
C ASP A 750 -20.32 -19.54 5.67
N TYR A 751 -20.10 -20.73 5.07
CA TYR A 751 -19.61 -20.84 3.70
C TYR A 751 -20.29 -21.99 2.96
N PHE A 752 -20.28 -21.89 1.61
CA PHE A 752 -20.60 -23.00 0.72
C PHE A 752 -19.82 -22.89 -0.60
N ILE A 753 -19.69 -24.04 -1.29
CA ILE A 753 -19.15 -24.13 -2.65
C ILE A 753 -20.22 -24.82 -3.50
N TRP A 754 -20.73 -24.10 -4.49
CA TRP A 754 -21.83 -24.53 -5.34
C TRP A 754 -21.42 -24.45 -6.81
N SER A 755 -21.92 -25.38 -7.65
CA SER A 755 -21.70 -25.36 -9.09
C SER A 755 -23.03 -25.43 -9.84
N ASN A 756 -23.15 -24.65 -10.92
CA ASN A 756 -24.37 -24.64 -11.76
C ASN A 756 -24.53 -25.92 -12.60
N SER A 757 -25.71 -26.07 -13.21
CA SER A 757 -26.10 -27.24 -14.02
C SER A 757 -25.16 -27.48 -15.22
N ALA A 758 -24.51 -26.48 -15.75
CA ALA A 758 -23.54 -26.60 -16.85
C ALA A 758 -22.17 -27.15 -16.39
N SER A 759 -21.87 -27.11 -15.11
CA SER A 759 -20.63 -27.63 -14.55
C SER A 759 -20.71 -29.15 -14.32
N SER A 760 -19.60 -29.84 -14.61
CA SER A 760 -19.46 -31.27 -14.26
C SER A 760 -19.50 -31.54 -12.76
N SER A 761 -19.39 -30.49 -11.94
CA SER A 761 -19.43 -30.55 -10.48
C SER A 761 -20.80 -30.18 -9.90
N HIS A 762 -21.83 -30.06 -10.77
CA HIS A 762 -23.20 -29.82 -10.31
C HIS A 762 -23.64 -30.89 -9.31
N GLY A 763 -24.25 -30.47 -8.22
CA GLY A 763 -24.74 -31.39 -7.18
C GLY A 763 -23.65 -32.04 -6.33
N THR A 764 -22.37 -31.67 -6.50
CA THR A 764 -21.28 -32.20 -5.68
C THR A 764 -21.42 -31.72 -4.24
N LYS A 765 -21.32 -32.69 -3.29
CA LYS A 765 -21.19 -32.43 -1.86
C LYS A 765 -19.99 -33.22 -1.33
N VAL A 766 -18.91 -32.56 -1.03
CA VAL A 766 -17.74 -33.18 -0.39
C VAL A 766 -18.12 -33.64 1.01
N ASN A 767 -17.44 -34.65 1.50
CA ASN A 767 -17.75 -35.27 2.79
C ASN A 767 -17.89 -34.24 3.91
N PRO A 768 -19.04 -34.11 4.57
CA PRO A 768 -19.27 -33.14 5.63
C PRO A 768 -18.30 -33.25 6.81
N THR A 769 -17.76 -34.45 7.08
CA THR A 769 -16.78 -34.63 8.18
C THR A 769 -15.47 -33.88 7.91
N THR A 770 -15.13 -33.61 6.66
CA THR A 770 -13.91 -32.86 6.26
C THR A 770 -14.19 -31.40 5.94
N THR A 771 -15.47 -31.02 5.75
CA THR A 771 -15.84 -29.64 5.35
C THR A 771 -16.61 -28.90 6.42
N ALA A 772 -17.06 -29.58 7.51
CA ALA A 772 -17.84 -28.94 8.57
C ALA A 772 -17.17 -27.68 9.13
N TYR A 773 -15.85 -27.70 9.26
CA TYR A 773 -15.05 -26.57 9.70
C TYR A 773 -13.90 -26.32 8.72
N THR A 774 -13.64 -25.05 8.44
CA THR A 774 -12.54 -24.62 7.57
C THR A 774 -11.98 -23.27 8.00
N SER A 775 -11.00 -22.77 7.28
CA SER A 775 -10.54 -21.37 7.32
C SER A 775 -10.32 -20.86 5.90
N SER A 776 -10.36 -19.53 5.71
CA SER A 776 -10.43 -18.94 4.37
C SER A 776 -9.24 -19.31 3.46
N ASN A 777 -8.08 -19.62 4.01
CA ASN A 777 -6.90 -20.09 3.25
C ASN A 777 -7.09 -21.46 2.59
N TYR A 778 -8.14 -22.22 2.95
CA TYR A 778 -8.44 -23.53 2.39
C TYR A 778 -9.57 -23.54 1.36
N PHE A 779 -10.17 -22.39 1.02
CA PHE A 779 -11.26 -22.37 0.04
C PHE A 779 -10.86 -22.88 -1.33
N MET A 780 -9.66 -22.53 -1.82
CA MET A 780 -9.25 -23.01 -3.13
C MET A 780 -8.93 -24.52 -3.19
N PRO A 781 -8.22 -25.13 -2.23
CA PRO A 781 -8.10 -26.60 -2.22
C PRO A 781 -9.45 -27.33 -2.04
N LEU A 782 -10.39 -26.80 -1.24
CA LEU A 782 -11.75 -27.34 -1.13
C LEU A 782 -12.54 -27.20 -2.43
N ALA A 783 -12.40 -26.07 -3.13
CA ALA A 783 -13.00 -25.89 -4.46
C ALA A 783 -12.40 -26.86 -5.48
N ALA A 784 -11.10 -27.11 -5.43
CA ALA A 784 -10.47 -28.11 -6.28
C ALA A 784 -10.98 -29.53 -5.99
N GLU A 785 -11.26 -29.87 -4.74
CA GLU A 785 -11.87 -31.12 -4.35
C GLU A 785 -13.33 -31.20 -4.85
N HIS A 786 -14.14 -30.17 -4.62
CA HIS A 786 -15.52 -30.04 -5.10
C HIS A 786 -15.59 -30.19 -6.64
N MET A 787 -14.67 -29.59 -7.37
CA MET A 787 -14.60 -29.65 -8.83
C MET A 787 -13.90 -30.92 -9.36
N ASN A 788 -13.46 -31.84 -8.50
CA ASN A 788 -12.63 -32.99 -8.90
C ASN A 788 -11.43 -32.53 -9.77
N ALA A 789 -10.89 -31.37 -9.48
CA ALA A 789 -9.87 -30.71 -10.28
C ALA A 789 -8.45 -31.03 -9.79
N LYS A 790 -7.52 -31.14 -10.75
CA LYS A 790 -6.10 -31.33 -10.49
C LYS A 790 -5.50 -30.14 -9.73
N VAL A 791 -4.49 -30.41 -8.93
CA VAL A 791 -3.86 -29.47 -8.02
C VAL A 791 -2.38 -29.23 -8.33
N SER A 792 -1.91 -28.06 -8.01
CA SER A 792 -0.48 -27.73 -7.94
C SER A 792 0.15 -28.33 -6.67
N PRO A 793 1.50 -28.38 -6.58
CA PRO A 793 2.18 -28.75 -5.33
C PRO A 793 1.73 -27.89 -4.13
N TYR A 794 1.49 -26.59 -4.35
CA TYR A 794 0.98 -25.70 -3.31
C TYR A 794 -0.42 -26.07 -2.83
N LEU A 795 -1.33 -26.32 -3.76
CA LEU A 795 -2.70 -26.76 -3.42
C LEU A 795 -2.69 -28.16 -2.78
N ALA A 796 -1.81 -29.06 -3.21
CA ALA A 796 -1.65 -30.38 -2.57
C ALA A 796 -1.22 -30.25 -1.11
N MET A 797 -0.25 -29.38 -0.81
CA MET A 797 0.16 -29.04 0.57
C MET A 797 -1.01 -28.50 1.40
N LEU A 798 -1.81 -27.60 0.84
CA LEU A 798 -2.96 -27.03 1.53
C LEU A 798 -4.06 -28.08 1.74
N THR A 799 -4.27 -28.99 0.81
CA THR A 799 -5.22 -30.13 0.93
C THR A 799 -4.81 -31.04 2.08
N GLU A 800 -3.54 -31.48 2.12
CA GLU A 800 -3.02 -32.30 3.21
C GLU A 800 -3.11 -31.59 4.57
N LEU A 801 -2.81 -30.32 4.60
CA LEU A 801 -2.88 -29.53 5.82
C LEU A 801 -4.33 -29.40 6.31
N GLN A 802 -5.29 -29.16 5.42
CA GLN A 802 -6.70 -29.03 5.76
C GLN A 802 -7.27 -30.36 6.33
N GLN A 803 -6.84 -31.50 5.80
CA GLN A 803 -7.25 -32.81 6.31
C GLN A 803 -6.75 -33.08 7.73
N GLU A 804 -5.58 -32.56 8.10
CA GLU A 804 -4.99 -32.76 9.45
C GLU A 804 -5.34 -31.64 10.44
N VAL A 805 -5.58 -30.44 9.91
CA VAL A 805 -5.92 -29.20 10.66
C VAL A 805 -7.07 -28.50 9.92
N PRO A 806 -8.31 -28.92 10.14
CA PRO A 806 -9.47 -28.45 9.36
C PRO A 806 -9.63 -26.93 9.35
N ALA A 807 -9.39 -26.27 10.48
CA ALA A 807 -9.41 -24.82 10.55
C ALA A 807 -8.25 -24.29 11.39
N MET A 808 -7.69 -23.18 10.94
CA MET A 808 -6.68 -22.43 11.67
C MET A 808 -6.85 -20.94 11.44
N SER A 809 -6.68 -20.16 12.48
CA SER A 809 -6.76 -18.70 12.38
C SER A 809 -5.96 -18.02 13.49
N ARG A 810 -5.66 -16.74 13.32
CA ARG A 810 -5.27 -15.87 14.42
C ARG A 810 -6.49 -15.08 14.85
N VAL A 811 -7.21 -15.61 15.84
CA VAL A 811 -8.40 -14.97 16.39
C VAL A 811 -7.99 -13.69 17.10
N ILE A 812 -8.35 -12.57 16.53
CA ILE A 812 -8.14 -11.24 17.11
C ILE A 812 -9.18 -11.05 18.20
N GLY A 813 -8.73 -10.80 19.44
CA GLY A 813 -9.64 -10.72 20.60
C GLY A 813 -10.73 -9.67 20.41
N THR A 814 -11.92 -9.98 20.91
CA THR A 814 -13.18 -9.26 20.79
C THR A 814 -13.13 -7.80 21.26
N ASN A 815 -12.23 -7.43 22.13
CA ASN A 815 -12.07 -6.03 22.59
C ASN A 815 -11.27 -5.13 21.64
N GLY A 816 -11.21 -5.46 20.34
CA GLY A 816 -10.50 -4.66 19.34
C GLY A 816 -9.02 -4.46 19.62
N GLY A 817 -8.44 -5.32 20.43
CA GLY A 817 -7.00 -5.36 20.67
C GLY A 817 -6.30 -5.82 19.41
N ILE A 818 -6.05 -4.88 18.51
CA ILE A 818 -5.26 -5.07 17.31
C ILE A 818 -3.97 -5.81 17.71
N GLY A 819 -3.73 -7.01 17.15
CA GLY A 819 -2.47 -7.72 17.26
C GLY A 819 -2.27 -8.62 18.48
N GLN A 820 -3.28 -8.93 19.26
CA GLN A 820 -3.14 -9.83 20.43
C GLN A 820 -3.74 -11.24 20.25
N GLY A 821 -4.10 -11.61 19.02
CA GLY A 821 -4.63 -12.94 18.74
C GLY A 821 -3.58 -14.02 18.83
N LYS A 822 -3.90 -15.14 19.46
CA LYS A 822 -3.10 -16.37 19.37
C LYS A 822 -3.58 -17.21 18.20
N ALA A 823 -2.67 -17.99 17.61
CA ALA A 823 -3.06 -19.01 16.66
C ALA A 823 -4.04 -19.98 17.34
N THR A 824 -5.21 -20.12 16.75
CA THR A 824 -6.29 -21.05 17.14
C THR A 824 -6.40 -22.12 16.09
N TYR A 825 -6.55 -23.36 16.48
CA TYR A 825 -6.71 -24.52 15.61
C TYR A 825 -7.95 -25.26 16.04
N LEU A 826 -8.80 -25.69 15.08
CA LEU A 826 -9.95 -26.53 15.37
C LEU A 826 -9.70 -27.95 14.87
N ASP A 827 -10.29 -28.92 15.59
CA ASP A 827 -10.42 -30.28 15.11
C ASP A 827 -11.66 -30.46 14.19
N HIS A 828 -11.92 -31.66 13.72
CA HIS A 828 -13.05 -31.95 12.83
C HIS A 828 -14.43 -31.74 13.47
N ASP A 829 -14.48 -31.70 14.80
CA ASP A 829 -15.69 -31.45 15.58
C ASP A 829 -15.86 -29.97 15.97
N GLY A 830 -14.94 -29.09 15.53
CA GLY A 830 -14.96 -27.67 15.82
C GLY A 830 -14.39 -27.27 17.18
N ASN A 831 -13.77 -28.20 17.90
CA ASN A 831 -13.19 -27.90 19.20
C ASN A 831 -11.79 -27.23 19.05
N ASP A 832 -11.50 -26.28 19.93
CA ASP A 832 -10.15 -25.67 20.02
C ASP A 832 -9.12 -26.71 20.47
N ILE A 833 -8.13 -26.98 19.64
CA ILE A 833 -7.06 -27.93 19.89
C ILE A 833 -5.71 -27.22 20.08
N LYS A 834 -5.03 -27.55 21.16
CA LYS A 834 -3.67 -27.02 21.42
C LYS A 834 -2.68 -27.63 20.43
N VAL A 835 -1.71 -26.83 19.95
CA VAL A 835 -0.63 -27.29 19.06
C VAL A 835 0.10 -28.53 19.63
N THR A 836 0.25 -28.63 20.95
CA THR A 836 0.88 -29.79 21.59
C THR A 836 0.11 -31.09 21.39
N ALA A 837 -1.21 -31.00 21.22
CA ALA A 837 -2.11 -32.16 21.04
C ALA A 837 -2.29 -32.58 19.56
N LEU A 838 -1.84 -31.76 18.62
CA LEU A 838 -1.86 -32.09 17.18
C LEU A 838 -1.02 -33.35 16.89
N SER A 839 -1.39 -34.07 15.81
CA SER A 839 -0.63 -35.22 15.30
C SER A 839 0.80 -34.83 14.91
N ALA A 840 1.69 -35.81 14.80
CA ALA A 840 3.04 -35.59 14.31
C ALA A 840 3.01 -35.08 12.86
N LYS A 841 2.12 -35.61 12.02
CA LYS A 841 1.89 -35.20 10.63
C LYS A 841 1.38 -33.75 10.57
N ALA A 842 0.41 -33.37 11.36
CA ALA A 842 -0.11 -32.00 11.46
C ALA A 842 1.00 -30.99 11.83
N LYS A 843 1.84 -31.34 12.81
CA LYS A 843 2.98 -30.49 13.21
C LYS A 843 4.02 -30.33 12.11
N GLU A 844 4.31 -31.38 11.36
CA GLU A 844 5.20 -31.33 10.20
C GLU A 844 4.62 -30.42 9.10
N LEU A 845 3.35 -30.62 8.74
CA LEU A 845 2.66 -29.81 7.73
C LEU A 845 2.60 -28.32 8.10
N LEU A 846 2.31 -27.99 9.36
CA LEU A 846 2.34 -26.61 9.85
C LEU A 846 3.74 -25.99 9.73
N LYS A 847 4.80 -26.78 9.98
CA LYS A 847 6.18 -26.32 9.81
C LYS A 847 6.52 -26.09 8.34
N ASP A 848 6.12 -26.97 7.44
CA ASP A 848 6.31 -26.85 6.01
C ASP A 848 5.52 -25.64 5.48
N TYR A 849 4.26 -25.48 5.89
CA TYR A 849 3.43 -24.34 5.54
C TYR A 849 4.04 -23.00 5.98
N LYS A 850 4.58 -22.94 7.20
CA LYS A 850 5.29 -21.74 7.67
C LYS A 850 6.52 -21.41 6.85
N LEU A 851 7.27 -22.41 6.37
CA LEU A 851 8.40 -22.24 5.46
C LEU A 851 7.96 -21.70 4.10
N VAL A 852 6.90 -22.28 3.52
CA VAL A 852 6.32 -21.83 2.24
C VAL A 852 5.82 -20.40 2.36
N GLN A 853 5.06 -20.08 3.41
CA GLN A 853 4.55 -18.72 3.64
C GLN A 853 5.69 -17.72 3.83
N TYR A 854 6.75 -18.08 4.58
CA TYR A 854 7.92 -17.23 4.71
C TYR A 854 8.60 -16.98 3.35
N ASP A 855 8.78 -18.02 2.55
CA ASP A 855 9.40 -17.91 1.22
C ASP A 855 8.63 -16.99 0.29
N GLN A 856 7.30 -17.14 0.23
CA GLN A 856 6.40 -16.35 -0.64
C GLN A 856 6.20 -14.91 -0.17
N THR A 857 6.46 -14.59 1.10
CA THR A 857 6.15 -13.26 1.66
C THR A 857 7.40 -12.39 1.85
N VAL A 858 8.29 -12.77 2.75
CA VAL A 858 9.48 -12.01 3.15
C VAL A 858 10.79 -12.73 2.86
N GLY A 859 10.71 -13.94 2.34
CA GLY A 859 11.85 -14.78 1.99
C GLY A 859 12.49 -14.41 0.65
N LYS A 860 13.10 -15.39 0.01
CA LYS A 860 13.77 -15.24 -1.29
C LYS A 860 12.92 -15.68 -2.48
N ASN A 861 11.72 -16.17 -2.23
CA ASN A 861 10.78 -16.68 -3.23
C ASN A 861 11.40 -17.80 -4.11
N TYR A 862 12.13 -18.72 -3.48
CA TYR A 862 12.79 -19.84 -4.15
C TYR A 862 11.80 -20.78 -4.84
N LEU A 863 10.56 -20.88 -4.31
CA LEU A 863 9.51 -21.75 -4.84
C LEU A 863 8.94 -21.26 -6.18
N LYS A 864 9.09 -19.96 -6.49
CA LYS A 864 8.56 -19.38 -7.73
C LYS A 864 9.13 -20.06 -8.98
N ASP A 865 10.43 -20.36 -8.97
CA ASP A 865 11.14 -20.96 -10.10
C ASP A 865 11.05 -22.51 -10.11
N LEU A 866 10.27 -23.10 -9.21
CA LEU A 866 10.13 -24.56 -9.04
C LEU A 866 8.70 -25.05 -9.38
N ASP A 867 7.93 -24.31 -10.15
CA ASP A 867 6.56 -24.60 -10.56
C ASP A 867 5.61 -24.96 -9.40
N PHE A 868 5.93 -24.50 -8.17
CA PHE A 868 5.24 -24.90 -6.96
C PHE A 868 3.76 -24.51 -6.93
N THR A 869 3.41 -23.41 -7.59
CA THR A 869 2.03 -22.90 -7.69
C THR A 869 1.37 -23.23 -9.04
N GLN A 870 2.04 -23.96 -9.92
CA GLN A 870 1.49 -24.28 -11.23
C GLN A 870 0.58 -25.51 -11.16
N VAL A 871 -0.64 -25.34 -11.67
CA VAL A 871 -1.56 -26.44 -11.90
C VAL A 871 -1.18 -27.11 -13.22
N PRO A 872 -1.26 -28.46 -13.34
CA PRO A 872 -0.93 -29.20 -14.57
C PRO A 872 -1.72 -28.73 -15.79
#